data_03908205330e8eefb9d955fd50fc3ce5
#
_entry.id   03908205330e8eefb9d955fd50fc3ce5
#
_cell.length_a   1.000
_cell.length_b   1.000
_cell.length_c   1.000
_cell.angle_alpha   90.00
_cell.angle_beta   90.00
_cell.angle_gamma   90.00
#
_symmetry.space_group_name_H-M   'P 1'
#
loop_
_entity.id
_entity.type
_entity.pdbx_description
1 polymer ?
#
loop_
_entity_poly.entity_id
_entity_poly.type
_entity_poly.pdbx_seq_one_letter_code
_entity_poly.pdbx_strand_id
1 'polypeptide(L)'
;MGERFGRYSKYIIQERALPDIRDGLKPVQRRILYSMNKDGNTFDKGYRKSAKSVGNIMGNFHPHGDSSIYDAMVRMSQDWKNREILVEMHGNNGSMDGDPPAAMRYTEARLSEMAGYRLQDIEKDTVPFAWNFDDTEKEPTVLPAAFPNLLVNGATGISAGYATDIPPHNLAEVIDAVIYMIDHPSAKVDKLMEFLPGPDFPTGAIVQGRDEIKKAYETGKGRVVVRSRTEIEKLKGGKEQIVITEIPYEINKAVLVKKIDDVRVNNKVAGIAEVRDESDRDGLRIAIELKKDANTELILNYLFKYTDLQVNYNFNMVAIDNFTPRLVGIVPILTSYIAHRKEIILARSRFDKAKAEKRLHIVEGLIRVLSILDEVIALIRASENKADAKENLKVSYDFTEEQAEAIVTLQLYRLTNTDVVVLEEEEAELREKIAMLAAIIGDERTMYNLMKRELRDVKKKFGNPRLSELQDTANAIEIDTASLIVEEETYVSVTRSGYIKRTSPRSFSASTLEEMGKRDDDRLIFVSPAKTTQHLLLFTSLGNVIYRPVHELADIRWKEIGEHLSQTISNFDTKEEVIYAELLDSFEEGTYFAATKLGQIKRVERKEFSPWRTYKSKSLKFAKLKNEDDQVIALAPIKLDDVMLVTKNGYALRFNIEEVPVIGAKAAGVKAINLKKDDVLAAAFIANTDSLYLLTQRGSIKRMAVADIPVTSRANRGLQVLRELKTKPHRVFAAGPVYGQAVDFDLFTTEAESSEKQILQVLSNKGTAYEINLADLSLSERTSNGSFISDTISDEEVFSAYIK
;
A
#
# COMPACT_ATOMS: atom_id res chain seq x y z
N MET A 1 -10.38 36.56 1.64
CA MET A 1 -9.67 35.29 1.36
C MET A 1 -10.56 34.24 0.72
N GLY A 2 -11.79 33.99 1.22
CA GLY A 2 -12.68 32.94 0.69
C GLY A 2 -13.02 33.06 -0.79
N GLU A 3 -13.32 34.26 -1.28
CA GLU A 3 -13.66 34.47 -2.71
C GLU A 3 -12.49 34.21 -3.64
N ARG A 4 -11.26 34.64 -3.27
CA ARG A 4 -10.05 34.35 -4.06
C ARG A 4 -9.70 32.86 -4.06
N PHE A 5 -9.88 32.19 -2.92
CA PHE A 5 -9.72 30.74 -2.82
C PHE A 5 -10.75 30.00 -3.68
N GLY A 6 -12.01 30.44 -3.67
CA GLY A 6 -13.04 29.86 -4.53
C GLY A 6 -12.74 29.97 -6.03
N ARG A 7 -12.28 31.16 -6.47
CA ARG A 7 -11.86 31.37 -7.88
C ARG A 7 -10.66 30.52 -8.27
N TYR A 8 -9.67 30.42 -7.39
CA TYR A 8 -8.49 29.60 -7.63
C TYR A 8 -8.83 28.09 -7.65
N SER A 9 -9.67 27.63 -6.73
CA SER A 9 -10.16 26.26 -6.71
C SER A 9 -10.93 25.91 -7.98
N LYS A 10 -11.82 26.82 -8.43
CA LYS A 10 -12.54 26.64 -9.70
C LYS A 10 -11.57 26.52 -10.89
N TYR A 11 -10.56 27.38 -10.96
CA TYR A 11 -9.54 27.33 -12.01
C TYR A 11 -8.77 25.99 -11.99
N ILE A 12 -8.30 25.53 -10.82
CA ILE A 12 -7.57 24.23 -10.74
C ILE A 12 -8.47 23.06 -11.15
N ILE A 13 -9.76 23.10 -10.82
CA ILE A 13 -10.71 22.05 -11.18
C ILE A 13 -10.94 22.03 -12.69
N GLN A 14 -11.30 23.16 -13.26
CA GLN A 14 -11.76 23.23 -14.64
C GLN A 14 -10.62 23.34 -15.66
N GLU A 15 -9.51 24.03 -15.31
CA GLU A 15 -8.48 24.44 -16.27
C GLU A 15 -7.10 23.84 -16.02
N ARG A 16 -6.98 22.84 -15.10
CA ARG A 16 -5.66 22.28 -14.79
C ARG A 16 -5.62 20.78 -14.61
N ALA A 17 -6.35 20.23 -13.64
CA ALA A 17 -6.08 18.90 -13.11
C ALA A 17 -6.93 17.79 -13.70
N LEU A 18 -8.16 18.10 -14.13
CA LEU A 18 -9.14 17.11 -14.58
C LEU A 18 -9.25 17.10 -16.11
N PRO A 19 -9.48 15.91 -16.73
CA PRO A 19 -9.67 15.79 -18.17
C PRO A 19 -11.08 16.21 -18.60
N ASP A 20 -11.22 16.73 -19.81
CA ASP A 20 -12.53 16.89 -20.46
C ASP A 20 -13.08 15.51 -20.88
N ILE A 21 -14.36 15.27 -20.63
CA ILE A 21 -15.00 13.97 -20.93
C ILE A 21 -15.03 13.63 -22.42
N ARG A 22 -15.01 14.63 -23.30
CA ARG A 22 -15.12 14.49 -24.76
C ARG A 22 -13.82 14.07 -25.41
N ASP A 23 -12.70 14.75 -25.08
CA ASP A 23 -11.39 14.49 -25.70
C ASP A 23 -10.38 13.82 -24.76
N GLY A 24 -10.71 13.68 -23.47
CA GLY A 24 -9.87 13.00 -22.47
C GLY A 24 -8.57 13.73 -22.16
N LEU A 25 -8.46 15.02 -22.45
CA LEU A 25 -7.25 15.79 -22.23
C LEU A 25 -7.40 16.83 -21.13
N LYS A 26 -6.32 17.04 -20.42
CA LYS A 26 -6.11 18.23 -19.59
C LYS A 26 -5.73 19.43 -20.48
N PRO A 27 -5.98 20.68 -20.06
CA PRO A 27 -5.65 21.86 -20.85
C PRO A 27 -4.19 21.92 -21.34
N VAL A 28 -3.22 21.59 -20.48
CA VAL A 28 -1.80 21.56 -20.86
C VAL A 28 -1.53 20.56 -21.99
N GLN A 29 -2.11 19.36 -21.92
CA GLN A 29 -1.95 18.33 -22.95
C GLN A 29 -2.55 18.79 -24.28
N ARG A 30 -3.74 19.39 -24.25
CA ARG A 30 -4.42 19.92 -25.44
C ARG A 30 -3.61 21.03 -26.10
N ARG A 31 -3.06 21.94 -25.32
CA ARG A 31 -2.20 23.04 -25.78
C ARG A 31 -0.90 22.54 -26.41
N ILE A 32 -0.29 21.48 -25.82
CA ILE A 32 0.90 20.83 -26.40
C ILE A 32 0.58 20.28 -27.79
N LEU A 33 -0.46 19.47 -27.91
CA LEU A 33 -0.82 18.84 -29.17
C LEU A 33 -1.20 19.89 -30.23
N TYR A 34 -2.00 20.90 -29.86
CA TYR A 34 -2.42 21.96 -30.74
C TYR A 34 -1.24 22.84 -31.25
N SER A 35 -0.38 23.28 -30.32
CA SER A 35 0.78 24.10 -30.67
C SER A 35 1.74 23.35 -31.59
N MET A 36 2.07 22.10 -31.30
CA MET A 36 2.96 21.27 -32.12
C MET A 36 2.37 21.07 -33.53
N ASN A 37 1.05 20.85 -33.63
CA ASN A 37 0.36 20.75 -34.93
C ASN A 37 0.39 22.04 -35.73
N LYS A 38 0.08 23.17 -35.06
CA LYS A 38 0.11 24.51 -35.68
C LYS A 38 1.50 24.86 -36.20
N ASP A 39 2.56 24.47 -35.47
CA ASP A 39 3.94 24.63 -35.91
C ASP A 39 4.35 23.66 -37.03
N GLY A 40 3.48 22.74 -37.46
CA GLY A 40 3.79 21.68 -38.41
C GLY A 40 4.84 20.70 -37.89
N ASN A 41 4.88 20.45 -36.59
CA ASN A 41 5.75 19.45 -35.95
C ASN A 41 5.02 18.10 -35.86
N THR A 42 4.70 17.54 -37.00
CA THR A 42 3.87 16.35 -37.18
C THR A 42 4.70 15.11 -37.49
N PHE A 43 4.09 13.93 -37.39
CA PHE A 43 4.75 12.62 -37.53
C PHE A 43 5.46 12.42 -38.89
N ASP A 44 4.97 13.08 -39.96
CA ASP A 44 5.53 13.05 -41.30
C ASP A 44 6.74 13.99 -41.49
N LYS A 45 7.10 14.75 -40.48
CA LYS A 45 8.24 15.70 -40.48
C LYS A 45 9.37 15.18 -39.61
N GLY A 46 10.55 15.80 -39.73
CA GLY A 46 11.68 15.55 -38.85
C GLY A 46 11.42 16.01 -37.43
N TYR A 47 12.11 15.35 -36.49
CA TYR A 47 12.07 15.75 -35.08
C TYR A 47 12.61 17.16 -34.86
N ARG A 48 12.07 17.87 -33.90
CA ARG A 48 12.53 19.21 -33.49
C ARG A 48 12.95 19.22 -32.03
N LYS A 49 13.89 20.08 -31.65
CA LYS A 49 14.31 20.26 -30.25
C LYS A 49 13.09 20.49 -29.35
N SER A 50 12.96 19.71 -28.28
CA SER A 50 11.86 19.85 -27.33
C SER A 50 11.77 21.24 -26.74
N ALA A 51 12.90 21.90 -26.50
CA ALA A 51 12.95 23.27 -26.00
C ALA A 51 12.24 24.29 -26.94
N LYS A 52 12.25 24.07 -28.26
CA LYS A 52 11.54 24.93 -29.22
C LYS A 52 10.01 24.78 -29.03
N SER A 53 9.51 23.54 -28.97
CA SER A 53 8.09 23.29 -28.77
C SER A 53 7.61 23.81 -27.42
N VAL A 54 8.37 23.56 -26.33
CA VAL A 54 8.07 24.06 -24.98
C VAL A 54 8.01 25.60 -24.97
N GLY A 55 9.00 26.27 -25.61
CA GLY A 55 9.02 27.73 -25.70
C GLY A 55 7.80 28.31 -26.40
N ASN A 56 7.38 27.71 -27.55
CA ASN A 56 6.20 28.15 -28.30
C ASN A 56 4.91 27.91 -27.47
N ILE A 57 4.78 26.77 -26.81
CA ILE A 57 3.62 26.45 -25.98
C ILE A 57 3.50 27.44 -24.81
N MET A 58 4.63 27.71 -24.13
CA MET A 58 4.67 28.63 -23.00
C MET A 58 4.38 30.06 -23.41
N GLY A 59 4.94 30.49 -24.51
CA GLY A 59 4.79 31.87 -24.99
C GLY A 59 3.41 32.17 -25.53
N ASN A 60 2.76 31.22 -26.21
CA ASN A 60 1.53 31.51 -26.93
C ASN A 60 0.26 30.96 -26.24
N PHE A 61 0.35 29.87 -25.44
CA PHE A 61 -0.85 29.17 -24.98
C PHE A 61 -0.89 28.84 -23.49
N HIS A 62 0.27 28.49 -22.88
CA HIS A 62 0.28 27.98 -21.52
C HIS A 62 1.19 28.78 -20.58
N PRO A 63 0.67 29.80 -19.86
CA PRO A 63 1.45 30.75 -19.06
C PRO A 63 1.91 30.16 -17.73
N HIS A 64 2.65 29.04 -17.77
CA HIS A 64 3.19 28.32 -16.61
C HIS A 64 4.64 27.91 -16.86
N GLY A 65 5.33 27.42 -15.82
CA GLY A 65 6.73 27.02 -15.91
C GLY A 65 7.01 25.99 -17.02
N ASP A 66 8.13 26.14 -17.70
CA ASP A 66 8.60 25.30 -18.81
C ASP A 66 8.76 23.83 -18.41
N SER A 67 9.19 23.58 -17.17
CA SER A 67 9.30 22.20 -16.64
C SER A 67 7.96 21.49 -16.63
N SER A 68 6.88 22.16 -16.23
CA SER A 68 5.55 21.53 -16.18
C SER A 68 5.02 21.15 -17.58
N ILE A 69 5.34 21.96 -18.60
CA ILE A 69 5.01 21.70 -20.00
C ILE A 69 5.86 20.55 -20.52
N TYR A 70 7.17 20.59 -20.24
CA TYR A 70 8.09 19.54 -20.69
C TYR A 70 7.76 18.20 -20.07
N ASP A 71 7.49 18.14 -18.76
CA ASP A 71 7.10 16.90 -18.05
C ASP A 71 5.80 16.29 -18.62
N ALA A 72 4.82 17.14 -18.95
CA ALA A 72 3.59 16.68 -19.60
C ALA A 72 3.86 16.14 -21.02
N MET A 73 4.73 16.79 -21.78
CA MET A 73 5.13 16.33 -23.13
C MET A 73 5.89 15.00 -23.05
N VAL A 74 6.85 14.89 -22.13
CA VAL A 74 7.58 13.65 -21.87
C VAL A 74 6.63 12.53 -21.49
N ARG A 75 5.71 12.77 -20.53
CA ARG A 75 4.75 11.73 -20.12
C ARG A 75 3.92 11.21 -21.29
N MET A 76 3.51 12.06 -22.23
CA MET A 76 2.78 11.63 -23.45
C MET A 76 3.62 10.82 -24.43
N SER A 77 4.96 10.76 -24.25
CA SER A 77 5.87 9.94 -25.07
C SER A 77 6.26 8.61 -24.40
N GLN A 78 5.90 8.38 -23.15
CA GLN A 78 6.27 7.19 -22.40
C GLN A 78 5.28 6.07 -22.65
N ASP A 79 5.71 4.99 -23.30
CA ASP A 79 4.91 3.82 -23.64
C ASP A 79 4.51 2.97 -22.43
N TRP A 80 5.26 3.06 -21.32
CA TRP A 80 4.90 2.43 -20.05
C TRP A 80 3.89 3.24 -19.21
N LYS A 81 3.54 4.47 -19.66
CA LYS A 81 2.55 5.36 -19.02
C LYS A 81 1.28 5.50 -19.84
N ASN A 82 1.37 5.37 -21.15
CA ASN A 82 0.24 5.55 -22.07
C ASN A 82 0.04 4.29 -22.89
N ARG A 83 -1.20 3.88 -23.06
CA ARG A 83 -1.55 2.75 -23.92
C ARG A 83 -1.31 3.08 -25.39
N GLU A 84 -1.51 4.37 -25.74
CA GLU A 84 -1.22 4.93 -27.05
C GLU A 84 -0.46 6.26 -26.86
N ILE A 85 0.79 6.32 -27.30
CA ILE A 85 1.62 7.54 -27.19
C ILE A 85 1.12 8.64 -28.15
N LEU A 86 1.14 9.87 -27.68
CA LEU A 86 0.73 11.05 -28.46
C LEU A 86 1.91 11.91 -28.93
N VAL A 87 3.06 11.72 -28.33
CA VAL A 87 4.31 12.39 -28.68
C VAL A 87 5.37 11.33 -28.92
N GLU A 88 6.15 11.45 -29.97
CA GLU A 88 7.35 10.68 -30.20
C GLU A 88 8.56 11.50 -29.79
N MET A 89 9.50 10.88 -29.07
CA MET A 89 10.74 11.55 -28.62
C MET A 89 11.99 10.77 -29.00
N HIS A 90 13.03 11.50 -29.37
CA HIS A 90 14.38 11.03 -29.46
C HIS A 90 15.21 11.51 -28.25
N GLY A 91 16.08 10.66 -27.75
CA GLY A 91 16.88 10.92 -26.55
C GLY A 91 16.29 10.27 -25.32
N ASN A 92 16.86 10.58 -24.15
CA ASN A 92 16.40 10.05 -22.88
C ASN A 92 15.08 10.73 -22.45
N ASN A 93 13.98 10.01 -22.49
CA ASN A 93 12.65 10.44 -22.02
C ASN A 93 12.25 9.81 -20.67
N GLY A 94 13.26 9.37 -19.87
CA GLY A 94 13.05 8.70 -18.60
C GLY A 94 13.02 7.16 -18.73
N SER A 95 12.81 6.49 -17.61
CA SER A 95 12.72 5.02 -17.56
C SER A 95 11.68 4.52 -16.57
N MET A 96 11.36 3.22 -16.61
CA MET A 96 10.53 2.56 -15.60
C MET A 96 11.21 2.50 -14.21
N ASP A 97 12.54 2.70 -14.16
CA ASP A 97 13.30 2.82 -12.92
C ASP A 97 13.13 4.18 -12.23
N GLY A 98 12.40 5.08 -12.87
CA GLY A 98 12.15 6.41 -12.33
C GLY A 98 13.26 7.41 -12.62
N ASP A 99 14.17 7.09 -13.55
CA ASP A 99 15.15 8.06 -14.01
C ASP A 99 14.44 9.24 -14.65
N PRO A 100 14.88 10.47 -14.36
CA PRO A 100 14.32 11.65 -14.99
C PRO A 100 14.70 11.73 -16.48
N PRO A 101 13.88 12.37 -17.31
CA PRO A 101 14.24 12.65 -18.68
C PRO A 101 15.46 13.57 -18.74
N ALA A 102 16.20 13.52 -19.83
CA ALA A 102 17.22 14.51 -20.10
C ALA A 102 16.59 15.91 -20.26
N ALA A 103 17.34 16.95 -19.96
CA ALA A 103 16.85 18.33 -20.14
C ALA A 103 16.38 18.58 -21.60
N MET A 104 15.33 19.39 -21.78
CA MET A 104 14.65 19.65 -23.06
C MET A 104 15.56 20.15 -24.21
N ARG A 105 16.75 20.68 -23.90
CA ARG A 105 17.77 21.07 -24.88
C ARG A 105 18.47 19.87 -25.55
N TYR A 106 18.39 18.68 -24.92
CA TYR A 106 19.03 17.45 -25.44
C TYR A 106 18.06 16.54 -26.15
N THR A 107 16.77 16.59 -25.84
CA THR A 107 15.75 15.76 -26.46
C THR A 107 15.13 16.44 -27.68
N GLU A 108 14.56 15.63 -28.56
CA GLU A 108 13.82 16.06 -29.72
C GLU A 108 12.45 15.37 -29.71
N ALA A 109 11.41 16.09 -30.17
CA ALA A 109 10.04 15.59 -30.16
C ALA A 109 9.29 15.96 -31.44
N ARG A 110 8.27 15.17 -31.75
CA ARG A 110 7.23 15.46 -32.75
C ARG A 110 5.92 14.80 -32.32
N LEU A 111 4.82 15.18 -32.93
CA LEU A 111 3.55 14.46 -32.73
C LEU A 111 3.64 13.04 -33.30
N SER A 112 3.03 12.08 -32.60
CA SER A 112 2.81 10.73 -33.14
C SER A 112 1.74 10.75 -34.23
N GLU A 113 1.69 9.71 -35.07
CA GLU A 113 0.63 9.57 -36.06
C GLU A 113 -0.75 9.50 -35.38
N MET A 114 -0.88 8.82 -34.23
CA MET A 114 -2.09 8.75 -33.42
C MET A 114 -2.57 10.15 -32.98
N ALA A 115 -1.65 11.06 -32.60
CA ALA A 115 -2.00 12.44 -32.26
C ALA A 115 -2.56 13.20 -33.49
N GLY A 116 -2.07 12.91 -34.70
CA GLY A 116 -2.61 13.47 -35.94
C GLY A 116 -4.09 13.17 -36.12
N TYR A 117 -4.54 11.96 -35.85
CA TYR A 117 -5.96 11.58 -35.89
C TYR A 117 -6.81 12.33 -34.86
N ARG A 118 -6.25 12.78 -33.74
CA ARG A 118 -6.99 13.59 -32.76
C ARG A 118 -7.20 15.03 -33.20
N LEU A 119 -6.32 15.54 -34.03
CA LEU A 119 -6.30 16.92 -34.53
C LEU A 119 -6.92 17.03 -35.93
N GLN A 120 -7.24 15.90 -36.55
CA GLN A 120 -7.80 15.83 -37.90
C GLN A 120 -9.05 16.72 -38.02
N ASP A 121 -9.11 17.49 -39.09
CA ASP A 121 -10.21 18.40 -39.42
C ASP A 121 -10.38 19.62 -38.48
N ILE A 122 -9.40 19.93 -37.62
CA ILE A 122 -9.49 21.06 -36.68
C ILE A 122 -9.60 22.42 -37.39
N GLU A 123 -9.08 22.52 -38.63
CA GLU A 123 -9.12 23.71 -39.49
C GLU A 123 -10.48 23.89 -40.19
N LYS A 124 -11.42 22.98 -40.00
CA LYS A 124 -12.76 22.98 -40.68
C LYS A 124 -13.88 23.45 -39.74
N ASP A 125 -13.58 24.34 -38.81
CA ASP A 125 -14.54 24.88 -37.83
C ASP A 125 -15.31 23.78 -37.07
N THR A 126 -14.63 22.68 -36.77
CA THR A 126 -15.23 21.49 -36.11
C THR A 126 -15.35 21.63 -34.60
N VAL A 127 -14.53 22.46 -33.97
CA VAL A 127 -14.51 22.69 -32.52
C VAL A 127 -14.55 24.18 -32.18
N PRO A 128 -15.06 24.56 -31.00
CA PRO A 128 -15.03 25.95 -30.58
C PRO A 128 -13.61 26.36 -30.16
N PHE A 129 -13.27 27.61 -30.53
CA PHE A 129 -12.04 28.28 -30.15
C PHE A 129 -12.30 29.39 -29.15
N ALA A 130 -11.40 29.57 -28.19
CA ALA A 130 -11.37 30.69 -27.27
C ALA A 130 -10.08 31.49 -27.45
N TRP A 131 -10.05 32.70 -26.96
CA TRP A 131 -8.82 33.49 -26.87
C TRP A 131 -7.87 32.87 -25.86
N ASN A 132 -6.56 32.94 -26.16
CA ASN A 132 -5.52 32.54 -25.23
C ASN A 132 -5.42 33.53 -24.04
N PHE A 133 -4.43 33.35 -23.16
CA PHE A 133 -4.29 34.10 -21.91
C PHE A 133 -4.02 35.63 -22.11
N ASP A 134 -3.54 36.06 -23.27
CA ASP A 134 -3.19 37.45 -23.60
C ASP A 134 -3.99 38.03 -24.78
N ASP A 135 -5.03 37.32 -25.21
CA ASP A 135 -5.94 37.67 -26.31
C ASP A 135 -5.22 37.90 -27.66
N THR A 136 -4.02 37.33 -27.85
CA THR A 136 -3.26 37.47 -29.11
C THR A 136 -3.56 36.38 -30.11
N GLU A 137 -3.91 35.18 -29.67
CA GLU A 137 -4.19 34.02 -30.50
C GLU A 137 -5.42 33.24 -29.99
N LYS A 138 -5.97 32.40 -30.87
CA LYS A 138 -7.05 31.49 -30.47
C LYS A 138 -6.55 30.07 -30.26
N GLU A 139 -7.05 29.42 -29.24
CA GLU A 139 -6.81 28.02 -28.91
C GLU A 139 -8.11 27.21 -28.89
N PRO A 140 -8.10 25.91 -29.28
CA PRO A 140 -9.28 25.06 -29.20
C PRO A 140 -9.62 24.71 -27.74
N THR A 141 -10.91 24.78 -27.42
CA THR A 141 -11.40 24.39 -26.07
C THR A 141 -11.52 22.86 -25.93
N VAL A 142 -11.57 22.13 -27.03
CA VAL A 142 -11.62 20.68 -27.13
C VAL A 142 -11.04 20.25 -28.48
N LEU A 143 -10.47 19.04 -28.60
CA LEU A 143 -10.00 18.52 -29.86
C LEU A 143 -11.06 17.68 -30.59
N PRO A 144 -10.98 17.52 -31.92
CA PRO A 144 -11.93 16.70 -32.71
C PRO A 144 -11.98 15.23 -32.29
N ALA A 145 -10.87 14.66 -31.77
CA ALA A 145 -10.77 13.34 -31.12
C ALA A 145 -11.38 12.19 -31.95
N ALA A 146 -10.68 11.72 -33.01
CA ALA A 146 -11.15 10.61 -33.84
C ALA A 146 -11.29 9.27 -33.11
N PHE A 147 -10.79 9.14 -31.89
CA PHE A 147 -10.96 7.97 -31.02
C PHE A 147 -11.17 8.40 -29.55
N PRO A 148 -11.78 7.56 -28.69
CA PRO A 148 -12.18 7.89 -27.30
C PRO A 148 -11.01 7.83 -26.33
N ASN A 149 -10.13 8.83 -26.35
CA ASN A 149 -8.87 8.85 -25.60
C ASN A 149 -9.02 8.78 -24.09
N LEU A 150 -10.11 9.29 -23.52
CA LEU A 150 -10.30 9.25 -22.07
C LEU A 150 -10.25 7.82 -21.52
N LEU A 151 -10.82 6.87 -22.23
CA LEU A 151 -10.74 5.45 -21.86
C LEU A 151 -9.45 4.81 -22.36
N VAL A 152 -8.98 5.14 -23.58
CA VAL A 152 -7.78 4.50 -24.14
C VAL A 152 -6.53 4.79 -23.31
N ASN A 153 -6.25 6.04 -23.00
CA ASN A 153 -5.06 6.41 -22.22
C ASN A 153 -5.34 6.63 -20.74
N GLY A 154 -6.61 6.66 -20.33
CA GLY A 154 -6.96 7.00 -18.97
C GLY A 154 -6.60 8.44 -18.58
N ALA A 155 -6.70 8.76 -17.31
CA ALA A 155 -6.26 10.04 -16.75
C ALA A 155 -6.07 9.94 -15.25
N THR A 156 -5.00 10.56 -14.73
CA THR A 156 -4.75 10.71 -13.29
C THR A 156 -4.60 12.18 -12.95
N GLY A 157 -5.16 12.63 -11.83
CA GLY A 157 -5.04 14.03 -11.43
C GLY A 157 -5.60 14.32 -10.04
N ILE A 158 -5.01 15.32 -9.39
CA ILE A 158 -5.43 15.77 -8.06
C ILE A 158 -5.77 17.25 -8.14
N SER A 159 -6.98 17.60 -7.72
CA SER A 159 -7.53 18.96 -7.72
C SER A 159 -8.05 19.35 -6.33
N ALA A 160 -8.57 20.57 -6.18
CA ALA A 160 -9.20 21.04 -4.97
C ALA A 160 -10.54 20.32 -4.70
N GLY A 161 -10.53 19.35 -3.79
CA GLY A 161 -11.71 18.55 -3.43
C GLY A 161 -12.07 17.43 -4.41
N TYR A 162 -11.34 17.27 -5.52
CA TYR A 162 -11.54 16.21 -6.50
C TYR A 162 -10.21 15.53 -6.85
N ALA A 163 -10.29 14.25 -7.09
CA ALA A 163 -9.21 13.48 -7.70
C ALA A 163 -9.79 12.66 -8.85
N THR A 164 -8.98 12.37 -9.87
CA THR A 164 -9.36 11.44 -10.93
C THR A 164 -8.31 10.36 -11.06
N ASP A 165 -8.78 9.14 -11.26
CA ASP A 165 -7.97 7.97 -11.57
C ASP A 165 -8.77 7.05 -12.48
N ILE A 166 -8.60 7.26 -13.79
CA ILE A 166 -9.27 6.52 -14.87
C ILE A 166 -8.20 5.63 -15.49
N PRO A 167 -8.35 4.30 -15.44
CA PRO A 167 -7.36 3.40 -16.01
C PRO A 167 -7.37 3.43 -17.54
N PRO A 168 -6.25 3.12 -18.20
CA PRO A 168 -6.18 2.92 -19.63
C PRO A 168 -6.87 1.62 -20.06
N HIS A 169 -7.33 1.57 -21.31
CA HIS A 169 -8.02 0.43 -21.92
C HIS A 169 -7.51 0.16 -23.33
N ASN A 170 -7.77 -1.04 -23.81
CA ASN A 170 -7.42 -1.43 -25.18
C ASN A 170 -8.20 -0.62 -26.23
N LEU A 171 -7.50 -0.03 -27.19
CA LEU A 171 -8.10 0.79 -28.24
C LEU A 171 -9.18 0.04 -29.04
N ALA A 172 -8.88 -1.19 -29.44
CA ALA A 172 -9.81 -1.99 -30.25
C ALA A 172 -11.09 -2.33 -29.48
N GLU A 173 -10.97 -2.66 -28.22
CA GLU A 173 -12.10 -2.98 -27.32
C GLU A 173 -12.98 -1.75 -27.06
N VAL A 174 -12.36 -0.60 -26.79
CA VAL A 174 -13.11 0.66 -26.60
C VAL A 174 -13.86 1.05 -27.88
N ILE A 175 -13.23 0.91 -29.06
CA ILE A 175 -13.89 1.18 -30.35
C ILE A 175 -15.07 0.23 -30.58
N ASP A 176 -14.93 -1.07 -30.28
CA ASP A 176 -16.02 -2.03 -30.41
C ASP A 176 -17.19 -1.69 -29.47
N ALA A 177 -16.91 -1.29 -28.24
CA ALA A 177 -17.93 -0.82 -27.30
C ALA A 177 -18.65 0.44 -27.80
N VAL A 178 -17.93 1.40 -28.37
CA VAL A 178 -18.52 2.61 -29.00
C VAL A 178 -19.43 2.21 -30.17
N ILE A 179 -18.97 1.35 -31.07
CA ILE A 179 -19.75 0.90 -32.23
C ILE A 179 -21.03 0.18 -31.76
N TYR A 180 -20.91 -0.69 -30.76
CA TYR A 180 -22.08 -1.37 -30.19
C TYR A 180 -23.07 -0.38 -29.60
N MET A 181 -22.57 0.63 -28.86
CA MET A 181 -23.44 1.64 -28.23
C MET A 181 -24.11 2.59 -29.24
N ILE A 182 -23.49 2.87 -30.39
CA ILE A 182 -24.15 3.59 -31.53
C ILE A 182 -25.39 2.83 -31.99
N ASP A 183 -25.30 1.51 -32.13
CA ASP A 183 -26.41 0.67 -32.57
C ASP A 183 -27.42 0.38 -31.45
N HIS A 184 -27.01 0.48 -30.18
CA HIS A 184 -27.82 0.19 -28.97
C HIS A 184 -27.67 1.30 -27.91
N PRO A 185 -28.28 2.48 -28.08
CA PRO A 185 -28.09 3.65 -27.23
C PRO A 185 -28.49 3.42 -25.72
N SER A 186 -29.33 2.41 -25.49
CA SER A 186 -29.76 2.01 -24.14
C SER A 186 -28.95 0.82 -23.54
N ALA A 187 -27.81 0.51 -24.14
CA ALA A 187 -26.96 -0.58 -23.70
C ALA A 187 -26.56 -0.43 -22.22
N LYS A 188 -26.68 -1.53 -21.46
CA LYS A 188 -26.24 -1.61 -20.07
C LYS A 188 -24.78 -2.04 -19.98
N VAL A 189 -24.14 -1.77 -18.85
CA VAL A 189 -22.74 -2.09 -18.59
C VAL A 189 -22.43 -3.57 -18.83
N ASP A 190 -23.29 -4.49 -18.45
CA ASP A 190 -23.07 -5.93 -18.70
C ASP A 190 -22.84 -6.27 -20.19
N LYS A 191 -23.57 -5.62 -21.09
CA LYS A 191 -23.40 -5.83 -22.52
C LYS A 191 -22.15 -5.12 -23.07
N LEU A 192 -21.82 -3.98 -22.53
CA LEU A 192 -20.59 -3.27 -22.92
C LEU A 192 -19.34 -4.04 -22.48
N MET A 193 -19.39 -4.74 -21.34
CA MET A 193 -18.29 -5.57 -20.86
C MET A 193 -18.02 -6.83 -21.71
N GLU A 194 -18.90 -7.20 -22.63
CA GLU A 194 -18.59 -8.23 -23.63
C GLU A 194 -17.55 -7.73 -24.65
N PHE A 195 -17.48 -6.42 -24.88
CA PHE A 195 -16.54 -5.77 -25.80
C PHE A 195 -15.37 -5.10 -25.06
N LEU A 196 -15.63 -4.55 -23.87
CA LEU A 196 -14.68 -3.84 -23.00
C LEU A 196 -14.64 -4.51 -21.64
N PRO A 197 -13.98 -5.66 -21.49
CA PRO A 197 -14.07 -6.49 -20.29
C PRO A 197 -13.36 -5.90 -19.07
N GLY A 198 -12.41 -4.97 -19.24
CA GLY A 198 -11.66 -4.35 -18.16
C GLY A 198 -10.52 -3.46 -18.63
N PRO A 199 -9.77 -2.87 -17.70
CA PRO A 199 -8.56 -2.09 -17.99
C PRO A 199 -7.52 -2.89 -18.77
N ASP A 200 -6.68 -2.17 -19.53
CA ASP A 200 -5.55 -2.73 -20.27
C ASP A 200 -4.33 -1.82 -20.05
N PHE A 201 -3.53 -2.17 -19.03
CA PHE A 201 -2.40 -1.36 -18.63
C PHE A 201 -1.22 -1.51 -19.60
N PRO A 202 -0.49 -0.44 -19.92
CA PRO A 202 0.67 -0.50 -20.83
C PRO A 202 1.81 -1.38 -20.28
N THR A 203 1.88 -1.60 -18.96
CA THR A 203 2.85 -2.50 -18.33
C THR A 203 2.39 -3.95 -18.26
N GLY A 204 1.24 -4.30 -18.83
CA GLY A 204 0.66 -5.65 -18.74
C GLY A 204 0.08 -5.95 -17.38
N ALA A 205 0.59 -6.98 -16.73
CA ALA A 205 0.17 -7.49 -15.43
C ALA A 205 -1.22 -8.16 -15.42
N ILE A 206 -1.59 -8.75 -14.28
CA ILE A 206 -2.83 -9.49 -14.10
C ILE A 206 -3.80 -8.64 -13.29
N VAL A 207 -4.97 -8.35 -13.85
CA VAL A 207 -6.04 -7.59 -13.20
C VAL A 207 -7.10 -8.56 -12.69
N GLN A 208 -7.37 -8.52 -11.39
CA GLN A 208 -8.29 -9.45 -10.72
C GLN A 208 -9.49 -8.69 -10.13
N GLY A 209 -10.70 -9.28 -10.25
CA GLY A 209 -11.91 -8.76 -9.63
C GLY A 209 -12.92 -8.19 -10.62
N ARG A 210 -13.54 -9.04 -11.45
CA ARG A 210 -14.52 -8.66 -12.47
C ARG A 210 -15.73 -7.90 -11.91
N ASP A 211 -16.23 -8.28 -10.74
CA ASP A 211 -17.38 -7.60 -10.11
C ASP A 211 -17.05 -6.16 -9.70
N GLU A 212 -15.83 -5.92 -9.22
CA GLU A 212 -15.38 -4.57 -8.90
C GLU A 212 -15.11 -3.73 -10.16
N ILE A 213 -14.67 -4.34 -11.27
CA ILE A 213 -14.61 -3.68 -12.58
C ILE A 213 -16.02 -3.24 -13.01
N LYS A 214 -17.00 -4.16 -12.95
CA LYS A 214 -18.41 -3.86 -13.28
C LYS A 214 -18.93 -2.69 -12.44
N LYS A 215 -18.74 -2.74 -11.15
CA LYS A 215 -19.13 -1.68 -10.22
C LYS A 215 -18.47 -0.34 -10.57
N ALA A 216 -17.17 -0.35 -10.91
CA ALA A 216 -16.47 0.86 -11.36
C ALA A 216 -17.07 1.41 -12.66
N TYR A 217 -17.41 0.55 -13.60
CA TYR A 217 -18.01 0.93 -14.87
C TYR A 217 -19.44 1.47 -14.72
N GLU A 218 -20.18 1.00 -13.72
CA GLU A 218 -21.51 1.52 -13.38
C GLU A 218 -21.45 2.85 -12.63
N THR A 219 -20.59 2.94 -11.62
CA THR A 219 -20.62 4.03 -10.61
C THR A 219 -19.49 5.04 -10.73
N GLY A 220 -18.45 4.74 -11.51
CA GLY A 220 -17.20 5.50 -11.55
C GLY A 220 -16.24 5.18 -10.40
N LYS A 221 -16.58 4.27 -9.47
CA LYS A 221 -15.74 3.86 -8.34
C LYS A 221 -15.69 2.35 -8.18
N GLY A 222 -14.50 1.81 -8.01
CA GLY A 222 -14.26 0.40 -7.73
C GLY A 222 -12.82 0.19 -7.31
N ARG A 223 -12.48 -1.04 -6.92
CA ARG A 223 -11.14 -1.40 -6.48
C ARG A 223 -10.78 -2.77 -7.03
N VAL A 224 -9.78 -2.82 -7.87
CA VAL A 224 -9.25 -4.07 -8.44
C VAL A 224 -7.87 -4.38 -7.89
N VAL A 225 -7.48 -5.64 -7.91
CA VAL A 225 -6.13 -6.07 -7.60
C VAL A 225 -5.34 -6.16 -8.89
N VAL A 226 -4.16 -5.55 -8.93
CA VAL A 226 -3.22 -5.66 -10.05
C VAL A 226 -1.98 -6.39 -9.54
N ARG A 227 -1.67 -7.52 -10.16
CA ARG A 227 -0.60 -8.44 -9.76
C ARG A 227 0.42 -8.57 -10.88
N SER A 228 1.70 -8.54 -10.52
CA SER A 228 2.82 -8.84 -11.43
C SER A 228 2.66 -10.20 -12.08
N ARG A 229 3.11 -10.33 -13.32
CA ARG A 229 3.28 -11.64 -13.96
C ARG A 229 4.58 -12.25 -13.48
N THR A 230 4.49 -13.47 -12.96
CA THR A 230 5.63 -14.18 -12.39
C THR A 230 5.69 -15.60 -12.93
N GLU A 231 6.91 -16.10 -13.13
CA GLU A 231 7.20 -17.45 -13.56
C GLU A 231 8.24 -18.08 -12.62
N ILE A 232 8.19 -19.40 -12.46
CA ILE A 232 9.17 -20.14 -11.66
C ILE A 232 10.07 -20.90 -12.62
N GLU A 233 11.33 -20.56 -12.63
CA GLU A 233 12.35 -21.23 -13.44
C GLU A 233 13.24 -22.14 -12.58
N LYS A 234 13.58 -23.32 -13.11
CA LYS A 234 14.50 -24.25 -12.46
C LYS A 234 15.93 -23.97 -12.88
N LEU A 235 16.79 -23.83 -11.89
CA LEU A 235 18.23 -23.65 -12.08
C LEU A 235 19.02 -24.93 -11.88
N LYS A 236 20.31 -24.92 -12.30
CA LYS A 236 21.23 -26.02 -12.05
C LYS A 236 21.39 -26.27 -10.55
N GLY A 237 21.49 -27.56 -10.17
CA GLY A 237 21.67 -27.94 -8.76
C GLY A 237 20.41 -28.04 -7.94
N GLY A 238 19.20 -28.03 -8.54
CA GLY A 238 17.94 -28.16 -7.84
C GLY A 238 17.48 -26.88 -7.17
N LYS A 239 18.03 -25.74 -7.53
CA LYS A 239 17.56 -24.42 -7.13
C LYS A 239 16.42 -23.95 -8.04
N GLU A 240 15.63 -23.01 -7.55
CA GLU A 240 14.61 -22.30 -8.32
C GLU A 240 14.85 -20.80 -8.29
N GLN A 241 14.29 -20.10 -9.26
CA GLN A 241 14.20 -18.64 -9.23
C GLN A 241 12.80 -18.19 -9.61
N ILE A 242 12.36 -17.11 -8.99
CA ILE A 242 11.14 -16.41 -9.36
C ILE A 242 11.54 -15.32 -10.33
N VAL A 243 10.96 -15.35 -11.53
CA VAL A 243 11.17 -14.35 -12.58
C VAL A 243 9.92 -13.50 -12.71
N ILE A 244 10.09 -12.18 -12.68
CA ILE A 244 9.01 -11.20 -12.86
C ILE A 244 9.21 -10.55 -14.22
N THR A 245 8.22 -10.66 -15.09
CA THR A 245 8.26 -10.15 -16.47
C THR A 245 7.34 -8.93 -16.67
N GLU A 246 6.35 -8.74 -15.80
CA GLU A 246 5.45 -7.59 -15.84
C GLU A 246 5.20 -7.10 -14.40
N ILE A 247 5.12 -5.79 -14.22
CA ILE A 247 4.85 -5.15 -12.91
C ILE A 247 3.57 -4.33 -12.97
N PRO A 248 2.90 -4.07 -11.84
CA PRO A 248 1.70 -3.27 -11.81
C PRO A 248 1.94 -1.84 -12.35
N TYR A 249 0.91 -1.29 -12.96
CA TYR A 249 0.92 0.05 -13.53
C TYR A 249 1.31 1.12 -12.49
N GLU A 250 2.09 2.12 -12.93
CA GLU A 250 2.62 3.23 -12.10
C GLU A 250 3.65 2.83 -11.04
N ILE A 251 4.07 1.56 -10.97
CA ILE A 251 5.11 1.13 -10.03
C ILE A 251 6.50 1.46 -10.58
N ASN A 252 7.35 2.02 -9.73
CA ASN A 252 8.76 2.24 -10.02
C ASN A 252 9.53 0.94 -9.83
N LYS A 253 10.18 0.44 -10.91
CA LYS A 253 10.87 -0.85 -10.93
C LYS A 253 12.05 -0.89 -9.95
N ALA A 254 12.90 0.13 -9.93
CA ALA A 254 14.07 0.17 -9.04
C ALA A 254 13.68 0.18 -7.56
N VAL A 255 12.61 0.92 -7.20
CA VAL A 255 12.06 0.92 -5.83
C VAL A 255 11.49 -0.45 -5.47
N LEU A 256 10.82 -1.12 -6.40
CA LEU A 256 10.29 -2.46 -6.20
C LEU A 256 11.42 -3.48 -5.98
N VAL A 257 12.45 -3.49 -6.83
CA VAL A 257 13.64 -4.35 -6.69
C VAL A 257 14.29 -4.14 -5.32
N LYS A 258 14.47 -2.88 -4.91
CA LYS A 258 15.01 -2.56 -3.58
C LYS A 258 14.12 -3.11 -2.46
N LYS A 259 12.80 -2.94 -2.52
CA LYS A 259 11.88 -3.50 -1.51
C LYS A 259 11.97 -5.02 -1.41
N ILE A 260 12.12 -5.71 -2.54
CA ILE A 260 12.31 -7.16 -2.57
C ILE A 260 13.66 -7.53 -1.93
N ASP A 261 14.73 -6.80 -2.25
CA ASP A 261 16.04 -7.04 -1.65
C ASP A 261 16.06 -6.71 -0.14
N ASP A 262 15.34 -5.69 0.31
CA ASP A 262 15.16 -5.38 1.72
C ASP A 262 14.48 -6.54 2.49
N VAL A 263 13.58 -7.29 1.86
CA VAL A 263 13.01 -8.52 2.43
C VAL A 263 14.11 -9.57 2.68
N ARG A 264 15.03 -9.75 1.73
CA ARG A 264 16.19 -10.65 1.84
C ARG A 264 17.15 -10.18 2.93
N VAL A 265 17.60 -8.92 2.87
CA VAL A 265 18.60 -8.34 3.77
C VAL A 265 18.13 -8.36 5.22
N ASN A 266 16.85 -8.02 5.45
CA ASN A 266 16.24 -8.01 6.78
C ASN A 266 15.74 -9.39 7.23
N ASN A 267 16.02 -10.44 6.46
CA ASN A 267 15.62 -11.82 6.74
C ASN A 267 14.13 -11.98 7.10
N LYS A 268 13.25 -11.25 6.40
CA LYS A 268 11.79 -11.25 6.66
C LYS A 268 11.11 -12.53 6.18
N VAL A 269 11.68 -13.17 5.18
CA VAL A 269 11.34 -14.52 4.71
C VAL A 269 12.63 -15.23 4.35
N ALA A 270 12.74 -16.46 4.80
CA ALA A 270 13.91 -17.28 4.52
C ALA A 270 13.89 -17.82 3.07
N GLY A 271 15.05 -18.07 2.52
CA GLY A 271 15.17 -18.78 1.24
C GLY A 271 15.48 -17.91 0.04
N ILE A 272 15.47 -16.58 0.12
CA ILE A 272 15.96 -15.70 -0.95
C ILE A 272 17.49 -15.68 -0.89
N ALA A 273 18.16 -16.01 -2.01
CA ALA A 273 19.61 -15.97 -2.14
C ALA A 273 20.09 -14.62 -2.70
N GLU A 274 19.51 -14.19 -3.80
CA GLU A 274 19.89 -12.95 -4.51
C GLU A 274 18.69 -12.35 -5.25
N VAL A 275 18.72 -11.05 -5.45
CA VAL A 275 17.74 -10.30 -6.26
C VAL A 275 18.50 -9.52 -7.31
N ARG A 276 18.20 -9.75 -8.59
CA ARG A 276 18.85 -9.08 -9.72
C ARG A 276 17.81 -8.45 -10.64
N ASP A 277 18.13 -7.28 -11.13
CA ASP A 277 17.44 -6.68 -12.28
C ASP A 277 18.19 -7.08 -13.55
N GLU A 278 17.59 -7.90 -14.38
CA GLU A 278 18.11 -8.40 -15.64
C GLU A 278 17.39 -7.79 -16.85
N SER A 279 16.62 -6.70 -16.61
CA SER A 279 15.88 -6.02 -17.66
C SER A 279 16.82 -5.44 -18.71
N ASP A 280 16.49 -5.65 -19.97
CA ASP A 280 17.23 -5.16 -21.13
C ASP A 280 16.28 -4.68 -22.24
N ARG A 281 16.78 -4.55 -23.48
CA ARG A 281 15.99 -4.16 -24.66
C ARG A 281 14.91 -5.16 -25.05
N ASP A 282 15.00 -6.41 -24.60
CA ASP A 282 14.03 -7.45 -24.90
C ASP A 282 12.87 -7.46 -23.91
N GLY A 283 12.97 -6.69 -22.78
CA GLY A 283 11.89 -6.48 -21.83
C GLY A 283 12.30 -6.41 -20.37
N LEU A 284 11.28 -6.30 -19.51
CA LEU A 284 11.44 -6.33 -18.06
C LEU A 284 11.72 -7.76 -17.59
N ARG A 285 12.78 -7.92 -16.79
CA ARG A 285 13.11 -9.18 -16.15
C ARG A 285 13.76 -8.93 -14.78
N ILE A 286 13.05 -9.21 -13.70
CA ILE A 286 13.60 -9.22 -12.34
C ILE A 286 13.70 -10.67 -11.90
N ALA A 287 14.92 -11.13 -11.56
CA ALA A 287 15.21 -12.49 -11.14
C ALA A 287 15.47 -12.54 -9.63
N ILE A 288 14.72 -13.38 -8.92
CA ILE A 288 14.88 -13.65 -7.49
C ILE A 288 15.37 -15.09 -7.35
N GLU A 289 16.67 -15.28 -7.18
CA GLU A 289 17.26 -16.60 -6.98
C GLU A 289 16.96 -17.09 -5.57
N LEU A 290 16.51 -18.33 -5.46
CA LEU A 290 16.19 -18.97 -4.19
C LEU A 290 17.29 -19.94 -3.75
N LYS A 291 17.43 -20.10 -2.43
CA LYS A 291 18.29 -21.13 -1.85
C LYS A 291 17.72 -22.52 -2.15
N LYS A 292 18.57 -23.53 -2.11
CA LYS A 292 18.13 -24.91 -2.24
C LYS A 292 17.09 -25.24 -1.17
N ASP A 293 16.05 -25.97 -1.56
CA ASP A 293 14.95 -26.43 -0.69
C ASP A 293 14.09 -25.28 -0.10
N ALA A 294 14.17 -24.07 -0.66
CA ALA A 294 13.29 -22.96 -0.26
C ALA A 294 11.85 -23.23 -0.71
N ASN A 295 10.87 -22.79 0.10
CA ASN A 295 9.46 -22.85 -0.27
C ASN A 295 9.10 -21.67 -1.20
N THR A 296 9.17 -21.90 -2.49
CA THR A 296 8.97 -20.90 -3.55
C THR A 296 7.59 -20.24 -3.48
N GLU A 297 6.54 -21.03 -3.26
CA GLU A 297 5.16 -20.52 -3.18
C GLU A 297 4.96 -19.60 -1.97
N LEU A 298 5.50 -19.98 -0.82
CA LEU A 298 5.46 -19.18 0.39
C LEU A 298 6.17 -17.83 0.22
N ILE A 299 7.37 -17.85 -0.38
CA ILE A 299 8.15 -16.64 -0.67
C ILE A 299 7.37 -15.75 -1.63
N LEU A 300 6.83 -16.30 -2.70
CA LEU A 300 6.06 -15.55 -3.70
C LEU A 300 4.81 -14.91 -3.07
N ASN A 301 4.06 -15.65 -2.26
CA ASN A 301 2.90 -15.14 -1.53
C ASN A 301 3.29 -14.03 -0.55
N TYR A 302 4.44 -14.17 0.14
CA TYR A 302 4.95 -13.10 0.99
C TYR A 302 5.25 -11.82 0.19
N LEU A 303 5.94 -11.96 -0.94
CA LEU A 303 6.29 -10.83 -1.79
C LEU A 303 5.03 -10.12 -2.35
N PHE A 304 4.01 -10.86 -2.77
CA PHE A 304 2.73 -10.28 -3.19
C PHE A 304 2.02 -9.52 -2.06
N LYS A 305 2.11 -9.99 -0.83
CA LYS A 305 1.42 -9.39 0.32
C LYS A 305 2.13 -8.15 0.87
N TYR A 306 3.47 -8.12 0.83
CA TYR A 306 4.28 -7.12 1.53
C TYR A 306 5.12 -6.21 0.61
N THR A 307 5.06 -6.41 -0.70
CA THR A 307 5.72 -5.54 -1.68
C THR A 307 4.74 -5.05 -2.74
N ASP A 308 5.19 -4.18 -3.65
CA ASP A 308 4.37 -3.66 -4.74
C ASP A 308 4.24 -4.63 -5.94
N LEU A 309 4.62 -5.90 -5.78
CA LEU A 309 4.31 -6.96 -6.75
C LEU A 309 2.81 -7.20 -6.91
N GLN A 310 2.03 -6.84 -5.91
CA GLN A 310 0.59 -6.77 -5.97
C GLN A 310 0.10 -5.49 -5.32
N VAL A 311 -0.71 -4.72 -6.03
CA VAL A 311 -1.27 -3.46 -5.55
C VAL A 311 -2.77 -3.42 -5.80
N ASN A 312 -3.45 -2.51 -5.10
CA ASN A 312 -4.84 -2.20 -5.39
C ASN A 312 -4.89 -0.96 -6.28
N TYR A 313 -5.56 -1.06 -7.42
CA TYR A 313 -5.90 0.06 -8.26
C TYR A 313 -7.32 0.54 -7.91
N ASN A 314 -7.45 1.81 -7.55
CA ASN A 314 -8.72 2.37 -7.12
C ASN A 314 -9.27 3.28 -8.23
N PHE A 315 -10.35 2.85 -8.87
CA PHE A 315 -11.06 3.69 -9.82
C PHE A 315 -11.67 4.91 -9.14
N ASN A 316 -11.49 6.05 -9.73
CA ASN A 316 -12.17 7.29 -9.39
C ASN A 316 -12.37 8.11 -10.66
N MET A 317 -13.37 7.75 -11.45
CA MET A 317 -13.55 8.23 -12.81
C MET A 317 -14.23 9.60 -12.82
N VAL A 318 -13.47 10.64 -12.47
CA VAL A 318 -13.95 12.03 -12.46
C VAL A 318 -13.45 12.74 -13.74
N ALA A 319 -14.36 13.32 -14.48
CA ALA A 319 -14.08 14.12 -15.68
C ALA A 319 -14.90 15.42 -15.68
N ILE A 320 -14.46 16.41 -16.47
CA ILE A 320 -15.22 17.63 -16.69
C ILE A 320 -16.27 17.38 -17.76
N ASP A 321 -17.52 17.46 -17.36
CA ASP A 321 -18.69 17.42 -18.25
C ASP A 321 -19.44 18.76 -18.16
N ASN A 322 -19.55 19.46 -19.26
CA ASN A 322 -20.17 20.79 -19.33
C ASN A 322 -19.65 21.73 -18.21
N PHE A 323 -18.34 21.90 -18.14
CA PHE A 323 -17.64 22.72 -17.13
C PHE A 323 -17.82 22.28 -15.68
N THR A 324 -18.40 21.10 -15.43
CA THR A 324 -18.65 20.60 -14.07
C THR A 324 -17.91 19.28 -13.85
N PRO A 325 -17.14 19.12 -12.74
CA PRO A 325 -16.53 17.85 -12.43
C PRO A 325 -17.61 16.84 -12.00
N ARG A 326 -17.67 15.71 -12.67
CA ARG A 326 -18.63 14.64 -12.42
C ARG A 326 -17.92 13.30 -12.26
N LEU A 327 -18.40 12.51 -11.33
CA LEU A 327 -18.06 11.09 -11.23
C LEU A 327 -18.94 10.35 -12.26
N VAL A 328 -18.30 9.64 -13.18
CA VAL A 328 -19.00 9.03 -14.33
C VAL A 328 -18.58 7.58 -14.52
N GLY A 329 -19.53 6.73 -14.88
CA GLY A 329 -19.27 5.37 -15.38
C GLY A 329 -18.91 5.37 -16.86
N ILE A 330 -18.76 4.17 -17.47
CA ILE A 330 -18.38 4.07 -18.88
C ILE A 330 -19.49 4.51 -19.82
N VAL A 331 -20.77 4.29 -19.48
CA VAL A 331 -21.90 4.68 -20.33
C VAL A 331 -21.94 6.19 -20.57
N PRO A 332 -21.89 7.07 -19.55
CA PRO A 332 -21.78 8.51 -19.76
C PRO A 332 -20.56 8.94 -20.58
N ILE A 333 -19.38 8.30 -20.37
CA ILE A 333 -18.17 8.63 -21.14
C ILE A 333 -18.36 8.31 -22.61
N LEU A 334 -18.83 7.11 -22.95
CA LEU A 334 -19.08 6.69 -24.32
C LEU A 334 -20.17 7.55 -24.99
N THR A 335 -21.25 7.87 -24.24
CA THR A 335 -22.33 8.74 -24.75
C THR A 335 -21.81 10.14 -25.09
N SER A 336 -21.01 10.73 -24.20
CA SER A 336 -20.42 12.06 -24.42
C SER A 336 -19.46 12.06 -25.61
N TYR A 337 -18.65 11.03 -25.77
CA TYR A 337 -17.77 10.85 -26.91
C TYR A 337 -18.56 10.75 -28.24
N ILE A 338 -19.59 9.90 -28.27
CA ILE A 338 -20.43 9.70 -29.47
C ILE A 338 -21.12 11.02 -29.86
N ALA A 339 -21.67 11.75 -28.88
CA ALA A 339 -22.29 13.05 -29.13
C ALA A 339 -21.28 14.07 -29.68
N HIS A 340 -20.10 14.17 -29.06
CA HIS A 340 -19.03 15.03 -29.54
C HIS A 340 -18.59 14.66 -30.95
N ARG A 341 -18.35 13.39 -31.23
CA ARG A 341 -17.92 12.94 -32.57
C ARG A 341 -19.00 13.19 -33.66
N LYS A 342 -20.28 13.06 -33.28
CA LYS A 342 -21.41 13.44 -34.13
C LYS A 342 -21.32 14.92 -34.54
N GLU A 343 -21.13 15.81 -33.58
CA GLU A 343 -20.98 17.26 -33.84
C GLU A 343 -19.81 17.55 -34.79
N ILE A 344 -18.66 16.90 -34.57
CA ILE A 344 -17.48 17.04 -35.42
C ILE A 344 -17.77 16.61 -36.87
N ILE A 345 -18.35 15.45 -37.05
CA ILE A 345 -18.68 14.94 -38.42
C ILE A 345 -19.66 15.87 -39.14
N LEU A 346 -20.68 16.35 -38.43
CA LEU A 346 -21.67 17.26 -39.02
C LEU A 346 -21.02 18.62 -39.35
N ALA A 347 -20.21 19.19 -38.48
CA ALA A 347 -19.52 20.46 -38.70
C ALA A 347 -18.56 20.35 -39.92
N ARG A 348 -17.72 19.33 -39.94
CA ARG A 348 -16.83 19.02 -41.08
C ARG A 348 -17.61 18.88 -42.39
N SER A 349 -18.69 18.12 -42.36
CA SER A 349 -19.49 17.88 -43.55
C SER A 349 -20.15 19.16 -44.05
N ARG A 350 -20.61 20.05 -43.17
CA ARG A 350 -21.15 21.37 -43.56
C ARG A 350 -20.05 22.26 -44.17
N PHE A 351 -18.86 22.27 -43.55
CA PHE A 351 -17.72 23.04 -44.06
C PHE A 351 -17.30 22.54 -45.44
N ASP A 352 -17.09 21.23 -45.61
CA ASP A 352 -16.68 20.64 -46.88
C ASP A 352 -17.78 20.81 -47.96
N LYS A 353 -19.07 20.71 -47.57
CA LYS A 353 -20.21 20.96 -48.48
C LYS A 353 -20.20 22.41 -48.96
N ALA A 354 -20.12 23.37 -48.06
CA ALA A 354 -20.08 24.79 -48.42
C ALA A 354 -18.88 25.15 -49.33
N LYS A 355 -17.71 24.55 -49.05
CA LYS A 355 -16.52 24.69 -49.90
C LYS A 355 -16.73 24.08 -51.29
N ALA A 356 -17.34 22.90 -51.36
CA ALA A 356 -17.64 22.24 -52.63
C ALA A 356 -18.71 23.01 -53.44
N GLU A 357 -19.76 23.52 -52.77
CA GLU A 357 -20.79 24.37 -53.40
C GLU A 357 -20.21 25.67 -53.99
N LYS A 358 -19.32 26.33 -53.23
CA LYS A 358 -18.60 27.52 -53.75
C LYS A 358 -17.74 27.17 -54.95
N ARG A 359 -17.06 26.04 -54.96
CA ARG A 359 -16.24 25.62 -56.10
C ARG A 359 -17.11 25.23 -57.28
N LEU A 360 -18.21 24.47 -57.04
CA LEU A 360 -19.18 24.13 -58.11
C LEU A 360 -19.74 25.36 -58.78
N HIS A 361 -20.18 26.36 -58.02
CA HIS A 361 -20.67 27.62 -58.50
C HIS A 361 -19.67 28.30 -59.43
N ILE A 362 -18.38 28.28 -59.15
CA ILE A 362 -17.33 28.80 -59.99
C ILE A 362 -17.18 27.95 -61.25
N VAL A 363 -17.18 26.62 -61.17
CA VAL A 363 -17.02 25.70 -62.31
C VAL A 363 -18.19 25.81 -63.28
N GLU A 364 -19.43 25.87 -62.76
CA GLU A 364 -20.64 26.11 -63.62
C GLU A 364 -20.54 27.44 -64.40
N GLY A 365 -20.03 28.51 -63.76
CA GLY A 365 -19.75 29.77 -64.40
C GLY A 365 -18.72 29.65 -65.53
N LEU A 366 -17.63 28.90 -65.30
CA LEU A 366 -16.57 28.67 -66.27
C LEU A 366 -17.09 27.82 -67.46
N ILE A 367 -17.84 26.76 -67.22
CA ILE A 367 -18.47 25.95 -68.30
C ILE A 367 -19.41 26.81 -69.16
N ARG A 368 -20.23 27.66 -68.51
CA ARG A 368 -21.11 28.56 -69.18
C ARG A 368 -20.35 29.59 -70.09
N VAL A 369 -19.22 30.09 -69.56
CA VAL A 369 -18.37 30.99 -70.39
C VAL A 369 -17.85 30.34 -71.64
N LEU A 370 -17.47 29.03 -71.53
CA LEU A 370 -16.96 28.31 -72.72
C LEU A 370 -18.00 28.19 -73.85
N SER A 371 -19.32 28.15 -73.54
CA SER A 371 -20.38 28.14 -74.50
C SER A 371 -20.61 29.49 -75.18
N ILE A 372 -20.16 30.63 -74.64
CA ILE A 372 -20.28 31.99 -75.07
C ILE A 372 -18.94 32.70 -75.16
N LEU A 373 -17.89 31.97 -75.44
CA LEU A 373 -16.50 32.40 -75.28
C LEU A 373 -16.13 33.64 -76.09
N ASP A 374 -16.49 33.66 -77.39
CA ASP A 374 -16.20 34.78 -78.34
C ASP A 374 -16.84 36.07 -77.84
N GLU A 375 -18.07 36.01 -77.37
CA GLU A 375 -18.80 37.14 -76.80
C GLU A 375 -18.16 37.69 -75.52
N VAL A 376 -17.75 36.81 -74.59
CA VAL A 376 -17.09 37.17 -73.35
C VAL A 376 -15.69 37.79 -73.61
N ILE A 377 -14.94 37.24 -74.57
CA ILE A 377 -13.64 37.81 -74.94
C ILE A 377 -13.85 39.21 -75.55
N ALA A 378 -14.85 39.41 -76.42
CA ALA A 378 -15.15 40.69 -76.95
C ALA A 378 -15.51 41.76 -75.91
N LEU A 379 -16.36 41.36 -74.97
CA LEU A 379 -16.76 42.21 -73.84
C LEU A 379 -15.58 42.59 -72.96
N ILE A 380 -14.70 41.62 -72.58
CA ILE A 380 -13.52 41.89 -71.73
C ILE A 380 -12.57 42.86 -72.51
N ARG A 381 -12.37 42.67 -73.75
CA ARG A 381 -11.54 43.60 -74.63
C ARG A 381 -12.12 44.98 -74.73
N ALA A 382 -13.41 45.16 -74.64
CA ALA A 382 -14.10 46.41 -74.67
C ALA A 382 -14.12 47.17 -73.35
N SER A 383 -13.82 46.46 -72.27
CA SER A 383 -13.80 47.00 -70.88
C SER A 383 -12.53 47.85 -70.65
N GLU A 384 -12.65 48.85 -69.77
CA GLU A 384 -11.54 49.79 -69.46
C GLU A 384 -10.51 49.19 -68.51
N ASN A 385 -10.92 48.33 -67.59
CA ASN A 385 -10.06 47.70 -66.59
C ASN A 385 -10.71 46.45 -66.03
N LYS A 386 -10.05 45.72 -65.14
CA LYS A 386 -10.53 44.51 -64.55
C LYS A 386 -11.87 44.67 -63.79
N ALA A 387 -12.05 45.79 -63.06
CA ALA A 387 -13.28 46.05 -62.30
C ALA A 387 -14.45 46.29 -63.24
N ASP A 388 -14.25 47.04 -64.32
CA ASP A 388 -15.24 47.31 -65.37
C ASP A 388 -15.59 46.01 -66.12
N ALA A 389 -14.63 45.17 -66.46
CA ALA A 389 -14.88 43.87 -67.11
C ALA A 389 -15.74 42.96 -66.21
N LYS A 390 -15.53 42.91 -64.87
CA LYS A 390 -16.39 42.18 -63.99
C LYS A 390 -17.81 42.69 -63.93
N GLU A 391 -17.98 43.99 -63.83
CA GLU A 391 -19.33 44.60 -63.83
C GLU A 391 -20.08 44.37 -65.14
N ASN A 392 -19.39 44.51 -66.24
CA ASN A 392 -19.96 44.21 -67.54
C ASN A 392 -20.39 42.74 -67.71
N LEU A 393 -19.60 41.79 -67.16
CA LEU A 393 -19.97 40.37 -67.13
C LEU A 393 -21.20 40.09 -66.30
N LYS A 394 -21.34 40.76 -65.17
CA LYS A 394 -22.50 40.65 -64.26
C LYS A 394 -23.76 41.19 -64.96
N VAL A 395 -23.67 42.36 -65.50
CA VAL A 395 -24.82 43.04 -66.14
C VAL A 395 -25.25 42.34 -67.39
N SER A 396 -24.33 41.91 -68.30
CA SER A 396 -24.64 41.36 -69.60
C SER A 396 -25.01 39.89 -69.59
N TYR A 397 -24.47 39.11 -68.66
CA TYR A 397 -24.61 37.66 -68.64
C TYR A 397 -25.07 37.10 -67.29
N ASP A 398 -25.42 37.95 -66.32
CA ASP A 398 -25.93 37.56 -64.99
C ASP A 398 -24.98 36.59 -64.23
N PHE A 399 -23.66 36.83 -64.37
CA PHE A 399 -22.68 36.17 -63.61
C PHE A 399 -22.60 36.79 -62.21
N THR A 400 -22.30 35.94 -61.18
CA THR A 400 -22.04 36.46 -59.85
C THR A 400 -20.66 37.10 -59.77
N GLU A 401 -20.38 37.84 -58.67
CA GLU A 401 -19.09 38.48 -58.42
C GLU A 401 -17.94 37.48 -58.46
N GLU A 402 -18.15 36.33 -57.81
CA GLU A 402 -17.17 35.21 -57.69
C GLU A 402 -16.93 34.56 -59.06
N GLN A 403 -17.98 34.35 -59.87
CA GLN A 403 -17.86 33.83 -61.24
C GLN A 403 -17.15 34.86 -62.13
N ALA A 404 -17.51 36.10 -62.06
CA ALA A 404 -16.87 37.18 -62.86
C ALA A 404 -15.42 37.35 -62.57
N GLU A 405 -15.02 37.29 -61.23
CA GLU A 405 -13.62 37.29 -60.84
C GLU A 405 -12.85 36.11 -61.41
N ALA A 406 -13.44 34.89 -61.34
CA ALA A 406 -12.81 33.68 -61.88
C ALA A 406 -12.63 33.76 -63.38
N ILE A 407 -13.61 34.29 -64.11
CA ILE A 407 -13.60 34.47 -65.60
C ILE A 407 -12.47 35.45 -65.96
N VAL A 408 -12.41 36.62 -65.36
CA VAL A 408 -11.40 37.67 -65.68
C VAL A 408 -9.96 37.27 -65.33
N THR A 409 -9.79 36.35 -64.39
CA THR A 409 -8.46 35.80 -63.98
C THR A 409 -8.12 34.51 -64.72
N LEU A 410 -8.99 34.01 -65.60
CA LEU A 410 -8.76 32.78 -66.35
C LEU A 410 -7.59 32.95 -67.33
N GLN A 411 -6.69 32.01 -67.35
CA GLN A 411 -5.57 31.99 -68.27
C GLN A 411 -6.02 31.46 -69.68
N LEU A 412 -5.71 32.20 -70.73
CA LEU A 412 -6.18 31.87 -72.07
C LEU A 412 -5.87 30.44 -72.57
N TYR A 413 -4.77 29.82 -72.11
CA TYR A 413 -4.43 28.48 -72.53
C TYR A 413 -5.41 27.41 -71.91
N ARG A 414 -6.17 27.74 -70.87
CA ARG A 414 -7.17 26.86 -70.25
C ARG A 414 -8.53 26.88 -70.99
N LEU A 415 -8.59 27.37 -72.18
CA LEU A 415 -9.78 27.45 -73.02
C LEU A 415 -9.79 26.39 -74.15
N THR A 416 -9.00 25.30 -73.96
CA THR A 416 -8.93 24.21 -74.92
C THR A 416 -10.11 23.23 -74.75
N ASN A 417 -10.47 22.46 -75.76
CA ASN A 417 -11.50 21.43 -75.64
C ASN A 417 -11.21 20.36 -74.59
N THR A 418 -9.95 20.12 -74.34
CA THR A 418 -9.53 19.18 -73.28
C THR A 418 -9.85 19.75 -71.92
N ASP A 419 -9.74 21.06 -71.70
CA ASP A 419 -10.07 21.72 -70.44
C ASP A 419 -11.57 21.73 -70.13
N VAL A 420 -12.41 21.74 -71.15
CA VAL A 420 -13.89 21.62 -71.01
C VAL A 420 -14.27 20.31 -70.42
N VAL A 421 -13.74 19.18 -70.92
CA VAL A 421 -13.99 17.83 -70.36
C VAL A 421 -13.54 17.76 -68.90
N VAL A 422 -12.40 18.33 -68.57
CA VAL A 422 -11.90 18.35 -67.18
C VAL A 422 -12.83 19.14 -66.25
N LEU A 423 -13.39 20.26 -66.68
CA LEU A 423 -14.36 21.04 -65.94
C LEU A 423 -15.71 20.33 -65.79
N GLU A 424 -16.17 19.62 -66.76
CA GLU A 424 -17.40 18.81 -66.73
C GLU A 424 -17.23 17.60 -65.80
N GLU A 425 -16.04 16.97 -65.83
CA GLU A 425 -15.69 15.90 -64.86
C GLU A 425 -15.62 16.47 -63.40
N GLU A 426 -14.97 17.62 -63.17
CA GLU A 426 -14.93 18.29 -61.89
C GLU A 426 -16.34 18.66 -61.39
N GLU A 427 -17.21 19.16 -62.29
CA GLU A 427 -18.63 19.46 -62.00
C GLU A 427 -19.36 18.20 -61.49
N ALA A 428 -19.23 17.08 -62.20
CA ALA A 428 -19.85 15.81 -61.79
C ALA A 428 -19.35 15.31 -60.45
N GLU A 429 -18.04 15.34 -60.23
CA GLU A 429 -17.44 14.95 -58.92
C GLU A 429 -17.91 15.85 -57.77
N LEU A 430 -17.98 17.17 -58.00
CA LEU A 430 -18.46 18.12 -57.00
C LEU A 430 -19.94 17.89 -56.68
N ARG A 431 -20.80 17.65 -57.66
CA ARG A 431 -22.22 17.33 -57.46
C ARG A 431 -22.40 16.04 -56.68
N GLU A 432 -21.65 14.99 -56.98
CA GLU A 432 -21.66 13.73 -56.21
C GLU A 432 -21.22 13.94 -54.79
N LYS A 433 -20.11 14.66 -54.57
CA LYS A 433 -19.60 15.01 -53.26
C LYS A 433 -20.59 15.82 -52.42
N ILE A 434 -21.23 16.83 -53.02
CA ILE A 434 -22.26 17.65 -52.38
C ILE A 434 -23.46 16.77 -51.98
N ALA A 435 -23.92 15.88 -52.86
CA ALA A 435 -25.02 14.97 -52.60
C ALA A 435 -24.69 14.01 -51.42
N MET A 436 -23.46 13.45 -51.41
CA MET A 436 -22.99 12.59 -50.32
C MET A 436 -22.93 13.36 -49.01
N LEU A 437 -22.36 14.57 -48.99
CA LEU A 437 -22.28 15.41 -47.81
C LEU A 437 -23.67 15.84 -47.30
N ALA A 438 -24.58 16.17 -48.19
CA ALA A 438 -25.97 16.47 -47.88
C ALA A 438 -26.68 15.27 -47.23
N ALA A 439 -26.45 14.06 -47.72
CA ALA A 439 -26.97 12.83 -47.12
C ALA A 439 -26.44 12.60 -45.70
N ILE A 440 -25.14 12.84 -45.45
CA ILE A 440 -24.54 12.76 -44.11
C ILE A 440 -25.17 13.78 -43.14
N ILE A 441 -25.43 14.98 -43.61
CA ILE A 441 -26.01 16.07 -42.82
C ILE A 441 -27.50 15.83 -42.53
N GLY A 442 -28.24 15.28 -43.52
CA GLY A 442 -29.70 15.13 -43.47
C GLY A 442 -30.19 13.81 -42.85
N ASP A 443 -29.37 12.76 -42.87
CA ASP A 443 -29.73 11.44 -42.34
C ASP A 443 -28.78 10.95 -41.27
N GLU A 444 -29.34 10.81 -40.07
CA GLU A 444 -28.60 10.38 -38.89
C GLU A 444 -27.97 8.98 -39.04
N ARG A 445 -28.64 8.08 -39.69
CA ARG A 445 -28.16 6.72 -39.96
C ARG A 445 -26.93 6.74 -40.88
N THR A 446 -26.94 7.56 -41.92
CA THR A 446 -25.80 7.74 -42.81
C THR A 446 -24.59 8.32 -42.06
N MET A 447 -24.83 9.30 -41.22
CA MET A 447 -23.79 9.90 -40.34
C MET A 447 -23.19 8.88 -39.40
N TYR A 448 -23.99 8.08 -38.68
CA TYR A 448 -23.49 7.03 -37.81
C TYR A 448 -22.76 5.90 -38.56
N ASN A 449 -23.19 5.55 -39.76
CA ASN A 449 -22.46 4.59 -40.60
C ASN A 449 -21.06 5.11 -40.99
N LEU A 450 -20.97 6.42 -41.30
CA LEU A 450 -19.66 7.05 -41.50
C LEU A 450 -18.80 7.02 -40.25
N MET A 451 -19.34 7.40 -39.10
CA MET A 451 -18.63 7.34 -37.82
C MET A 451 -18.09 5.93 -37.51
N LYS A 452 -18.93 4.90 -37.69
CA LYS A 452 -18.53 3.48 -37.48
C LYS A 452 -17.43 3.05 -38.44
N ARG A 453 -17.46 3.52 -39.69
CA ARG A 453 -16.39 3.23 -40.67
C ARG A 453 -15.07 3.87 -40.23
N GLU A 454 -15.07 5.15 -39.89
CA GLU A 454 -13.87 5.87 -39.43
C GLU A 454 -13.27 5.21 -38.20
N LEU A 455 -14.09 4.81 -37.22
CA LEU A 455 -13.64 4.09 -36.01
C LEU A 455 -13.02 2.72 -36.36
N ARG A 456 -13.60 1.97 -37.31
CA ARG A 456 -13.03 0.71 -37.81
C ARG A 456 -11.69 0.92 -38.49
N ASP A 457 -11.53 2.01 -39.24
CA ASP A 457 -10.27 2.36 -39.89
C ASP A 457 -9.19 2.67 -38.87
N VAL A 458 -9.50 3.42 -37.79
CA VAL A 458 -8.61 3.65 -36.66
C VAL A 458 -8.24 2.33 -35.99
N LYS A 459 -9.24 1.46 -35.70
CA LYS A 459 -9.01 0.14 -35.11
C LYS A 459 -8.11 -0.73 -35.99
N LYS A 460 -8.33 -0.75 -37.30
CA LYS A 460 -7.54 -1.53 -38.25
C LYS A 460 -6.08 -1.06 -38.30
N LYS A 461 -5.87 0.25 -38.18
CA LYS A 461 -4.53 0.84 -38.29
C LYS A 461 -3.71 0.75 -37.02
N PHE A 462 -4.31 0.99 -35.85
CA PHE A 462 -3.63 1.15 -34.57
C PHE A 462 -3.99 0.07 -33.54
N GLY A 463 -4.98 -0.75 -33.80
CA GLY A 463 -5.40 -1.80 -32.88
C GLY A 463 -4.27 -2.81 -32.63
N ASN A 464 -4.05 -3.09 -31.36
CA ASN A 464 -3.03 -4.03 -30.90
C ASN A 464 -3.65 -5.00 -29.86
N PRO A 465 -3.03 -6.15 -29.61
CA PRO A 465 -3.53 -7.10 -28.60
C PRO A 465 -3.58 -6.50 -27.21
N ARG A 466 -4.47 -7.06 -26.38
CA ARG A 466 -4.50 -6.77 -24.95
C ARG A 466 -3.19 -7.18 -24.28
N LEU A 467 -2.69 -6.34 -23.40
CA LEU A 467 -1.47 -6.57 -22.61
C LEU A 467 -1.80 -7.17 -21.24
N SER A 468 -2.80 -6.60 -20.54
CA SER A 468 -3.19 -7.08 -19.21
C SER A 468 -4.07 -8.33 -19.30
N GLU A 469 -3.78 -9.35 -18.52
CA GLU A 469 -4.64 -10.52 -18.32
C GLU A 469 -5.75 -10.17 -17.33
N LEU A 470 -6.98 -10.64 -17.58
CA LEU A 470 -8.11 -10.46 -16.68
C LEU A 470 -8.47 -11.77 -15.98
N GLN A 471 -8.65 -11.72 -14.67
CA GLN A 471 -9.10 -12.84 -13.84
C GLN A 471 -10.35 -12.46 -13.04
N ASP A 472 -11.32 -13.36 -12.98
CA ASP A 472 -12.63 -13.07 -12.40
C ASP A 472 -12.55 -12.79 -10.89
N THR A 473 -11.74 -13.54 -10.15
CA THR A 473 -11.64 -13.45 -8.68
C THR A 473 -10.26 -13.02 -8.23
N ALA A 474 -10.20 -12.17 -7.20
CA ALA A 474 -8.99 -11.89 -6.48
C ALA A 474 -8.76 -12.98 -5.43
N ASN A 475 -7.71 -13.78 -5.59
CA ASN A 475 -7.31 -14.77 -4.60
C ASN A 475 -6.80 -14.06 -3.33
N ALA A 476 -7.45 -14.31 -2.20
CA ALA A 476 -6.93 -13.88 -0.91
C ALA A 476 -5.60 -14.59 -0.65
N ILE A 477 -4.54 -13.82 -0.38
CA ILE A 477 -3.26 -14.39 0.01
C ILE A 477 -3.29 -14.64 1.51
N GLU A 478 -3.55 -15.88 1.90
CA GLU A 478 -3.38 -16.34 3.28
C GLU A 478 -1.93 -16.79 3.45
N ILE A 479 -1.21 -16.18 4.36
CA ILE A 479 0.14 -16.59 4.74
C ILE A 479 0.05 -17.01 6.20
N ASP A 480 0.35 -18.24 6.45
CA ASP A 480 0.69 -18.67 7.79
C ASP A 480 2.05 -18.05 8.15
N THR A 481 2.02 -17.00 8.97
CA THR A 481 3.22 -16.26 9.38
C THR A 481 4.18 -17.14 10.19
N ALA A 482 3.70 -18.21 10.80
CA ALA A 482 4.54 -19.17 11.51
C ALA A 482 5.47 -19.95 10.56
N SER A 483 5.00 -20.27 9.35
CA SER A 483 5.78 -20.99 8.33
C SER A 483 6.90 -20.15 7.68
N LEU A 484 6.95 -18.83 7.94
CA LEU A 484 8.00 -17.94 7.44
C LEU A 484 9.24 -17.91 8.32
N ILE A 485 9.15 -18.41 9.56
CA ILE A 485 10.21 -18.35 10.55
C ILE A 485 11.08 -19.59 10.40
N VAL A 486 12.38 -19.37 10.14
CA VAL A 486 13.35 -20.47 10.21
C VAL A 486 13.43 -20.93 11.65
N GLU A 487 13.15 -22.21 11.88
CA GLU A 487 13.34 -22.81 13.19
C GLU A 487 14.85 -22.97 13.46
N GLU A 488 15.35 -22.21 14.42
CA GLU A 488 16.73 -22.27 14.91
C GLU A 488 16.71 -22.45 16.42
N GLU A 489 17.64 -23.24 16.93
CA GLU A 489 17.84 -23.34 18.37
C GLU A 489 18.57 -22.11 18.88
N THR A 490 18.13 -21.61 20.04
CA THR A 490 18.70 -20.43 20.70
C THR A 490 18.51 -20.54 22.20
N TYR A 491 19.08 -19.65 22.99
CA TYR A 491 18.80 -19.49 24.41
C TYR A 491 18.17 -18.12 24.65
N VAL A 492 17.07 -18.08 25.36
CA VAL A 492 16.41 -16.83 25.76
C VAL A 492 16.73 -16.54 27.20
N SER A 493 17.14 -15.33 27.51
CA SER A 493 17.38 -14.86 28.87
C SER A 493 16.63 -13.58 29.18
N VAL A 494 16.15 -13.49 30.44
CA VAL A 494 15.37 -12.35 30.94
C VAL A 494 15.88 -11.98 32.32
N THR A 495 16.14 -10.69 32.55
CA THR A 495 16.51 -10.17 33.87
C THR A 495 15.32 -9.51 34.58
N ARG A 496 15.39 -9.36 35.87
CA ARG A 496 14.36 -8.72 36.69
C ARG A 496 14.07 -7.28 36.29
N SER A 497 15.13 -6.53 35.95
CA SER A 497 14.98 -5.14 35.47
C SER A 497 14.41 -5.02 34.06
N GLY A 498 14.21 -6.12 33.32
CA GLY A 498 13.60 -6.12 32.02
C GLY A 498 14.58 -6.08 30.85
N TYR A 499 15.82 -6.55 31.00
CA TYR A 499 16.72 -6.84 29.90
C TYR A 499 16.42 -8.21 29.33
N ILE A 500 16.25 -8.28 27.99
CA ILE A 500 15.95 -9.51 27.28
C ILE A 500 16.90 -9.68 26.09
N LYS A 501 17.24 -10.90 25.76
CA LYS A 501 18.01 -11.27 24.55
C LYS A 501 17.79 -12.72 24.16
N ARG A 502 18.09 -13.05 22.92
CA ARG A 502 18.40 -14.41 22.52
C ARG A 502 19.91 -14.54 22.30
N THR A 503 20.45 -15.75 22.49
CA THR A 503 21.87 -16.02 22.37
C THR A 503 22.05 -17.34 21.62
N SER A 504 22.94 -17.38 20.65
CA SER A 504 23.23 -18.64 19.92
C SER A 504 23.77 -19.72 20.86
N PRO A 505 23.47 -21.01 20.59
CA PRO A 505 23.98 -22.13 21.42
C PRO A 505 25.50 -22.12 21.59
N ARG A 506 26.20 -21.75 20.53
CA ARG A 506 27.67 -21.62 20.57
C ARG A 506 28.15 -20.56 21.55
N SER A 507 27.49 -19.41 21.58
CA SER A 507 27.86 -18.32 22.51
C SER A 507 27.52 -18.66 23.97
N PHE A 508 26.37 -19.34 24.17
CA PHE A 508 25.96 -19.82 25.52
C PHE A 508 26.90 -20.86 26.06
N SER A 509 27.22 -21.94 25.30
CA SER A 509 28.07 -23.05 25.73
C SER A 509 29.53 -22.64 25.96
N ALA A 510 29.97 -21.51 25.43
CA ALA A 510 31.32 -20.97 25.64
C ALA A 510 31.48 -20.19 26.96
N SER A 511 30.47 -20.16 27.83
CA SER A 511 30.41 -19.30 29.01
C SER A 511 29.67 -20.01 30.16
N THR A 512 29.84 -19.53 31.40
CA THR A 512 29.04 -19.96 32.57
C THR A 512 27.81 -19.08 32.73
N LEU A 513 26.83 -19.54 33.51
CA LEU A 513 25.61 -18.73 33.79
C LEU A 513 25.96 -17.40 34.48
N GLU A 514 27.01 -17.40 35.31
CA GLU A 514 27.46 -16.24 36.07
C GLU A 514 28.09 -15.14 35.20
N GLU A 515 28.64 -15.54 34.02
CA GLU A 515 29.25 -14.60 33.06
C GLU A 515 28.24 -13.88 32.16
N MET A 516 26.95 -14.07 32.43
CA MET A 516 25.91 -13.35 31.70
C MET A 516 26.09 -11.83 31.84
N GLY A 517 26.06 -11.13 30.68
CA GLY A 517 26.06 -9.66 30.70
C GLY A 517 24.77 -9.11 31.31
N LYS A 518 24.88 -8.45 32.47
CA LYS A 518 23.80 -7.78 33.19
C LYS A 518 24.34 -6.59 33.99
N ARG A 519 23.45 -5.76 34.51
CA ARG A 519 23.86 -4.67 35.42
C ARG A 519 24.21 -5.26 36.81
N ASP A 520 25.01 -4.55 37.56
CA ASP A 520 25.46 -5.01 38.88
C ASP A 520 24.31 -5.17 39.88
N ASP A 521 23.27 -4.35 39.75
CA ASP A 521 22.08 -4.31 40.58
C ASP A 521 20.93 -5.22 40.06
N ASP A 522 21.15 -5.90 38.92
CA ASP A 522 20.15 -6.73 38.28
C ASP A 522 20.42 -8.24 38.44
N ARG A 523 19.38 -9.05 38.29
CA ARG A 523 19.49 -10.51 38.40
C ARG A 523 18.79 -11.21 37.26
N LEU A 524 19.33 -12.35 36.87
CA LEU A 524 18.71 -13.28 35.96
C LEU A 524 17.49 -13.92 36.63
N ILE A 525 16.33 -13.89 35.97
CA ILE A 525 15.10 -14.52 36.44
C ILE A 525 14.62 -15.65 35.54
N PHE A 526 15.12 -15.68 34.32
CA PHE A 526 14.74 -16.71 33.35
C PHE A 526 15.88 -16.94 32.36
N VAL A 527 16.21 -18.19 32.12
CA VAL A 527 17.04 -18.66 31.01
C VAL A 527 16.53 -20.04 30.59
N SER A 528 16.33 -20.22 29.27
CA SER A 528 15.85 -21.50 28.73
C SER A 528 16.35 -21.69 27.31
N PRO A 529 16.65 -22.93 26.89
CA PRO A 529 16.73 -23.25 25.48
C PRO A 529 15.39 -22.93 24.81
N ALA A 530 15.45 -22.42 23.62
CA ALA A 530 14.28 -21.95 22.89
C ALA A 530 14.45 -22.21 21.39
N LYS A 531 13.34 -22.29 20.69
CA LYS A 531 13.28 -22.24 19.25
C LYS A 531 12.81 -20.86 18.80
N THR A 532 13.32 -20.38 17.68
CA THR A 532 12.91 -19.09 17.10
C THR A 532 11.40 -19.01 16.81
N THR A 533 10.74 -20.14 16.65
CA THR A 533 9.29 -20.27 16.42
C THR A 533 8.44 -20.08 17.69
N GLN A 534 9.06 -20.13 18.88
CA GLN A 534 8.34 -20.00 20.16
C GLN A 534 8.00 -18.57 20.52
N HIS A 535 7.15 -18.45 21.54
CA HIS A 535 6.59 -17.20 22.04
C HIS A 535 7.05 -16.96 23.49
N LEU A 536 7.60 -15.78 23.77
CA LEU A 536 7.98 -15.35 25.11
C LEU A 536 6.88 -14.46 25.71
N LEU A 537 6.36 -14.86 26.87
CA LEU A 537 5.52 -14.03 27.73
C LEU A 537 6.31 -13.56 28.96
N LEU A 538 6.20 -12.27 29.26
CA LEU A 538 6.82 -11.62 30.41
C LEU A 538 5.73 -10.95 31.22
N PHE A 539 5.71 -11.23 32.53
CA PHE A 539 4.75 -10.67 33.48
C PHE A 539 5.45 -9.76 34.47
N THR A 540 4.84 -8.64 34.78
CA THR A 540 5.50 -7.60 35.57
C THR A 540 4.81 -7.34 36.90
N SER A 541 5.57 -6.74 37.86
CA SER A 541 5.10 -6.37 39.19
C SER A 541 3.92 -5.37 39.15
N LEU A 542 3.81 -4.54 38.11
CA LEU A 542 2.71 -3.59 37.92
C LEU A 542 1.49 -4.18 37.20
N GLY A 543 1.44 -5.51 37.02
CA GLY A 543 0.31 -6.23 36.44
C GLY A 543 0.20 -6.09 34.94
N ASN A 544 1.32 -5.89 34.23
CA ASN A 544 1.40 -5.88 32.81
C ASN A 544 1.93 -7.21 32.26
N VAL A 545 1.48 -7.59 31.08
CA VAL A 545 2.04 -8.69 30.31
C VAL A 545 2.62 -8.15 29.01
N ILE A 546 3.81 -8.62 28.66
CA ILE A 546 4.53 -8.27 27.44
C ILE A 546 4.75 -9.55 26.65
N TYR A 547 4.40 -9.49 25.37
CA TYR A 547 4.60 -10.58 24.44
C TYR A 547 5.76 -10.26 23.51
N ARG A 548 6.63 -11.23 23.27
CA ARG A 548 7.70 -11.17 22.28
C ARG A 548 7.84 -12.52 21.58
N PRO A 549 7.74 -12.59 20.25
CA PRO A 549 8.15 -13.78 19.50
C PRO A 549 9.68 -13.92 19.58
N VAL A 550 10.18 -15.14 19.79
CA VAL A 550 11.61 -15.37 19.98
C VAL A 550 12.46 -14.93 18.77
N HIS A 551 11.97 -15.10 17.56
CA HIS A 551 12.67 -14.66 16.33
C HIS A 551 12.87 -13.13 16.23
N GLU A 552 12.07 -12.33 16.94
CA GLU A 552 12.21 -10.88 16.98
C GLU A 552 13.16 -10.37 18.06
N LEU A 553 13.62 -11.24 18.98
CA LEU A 553 14.60 -10.87 20.00
C LEU A 553 15.97 -10.65 19.35
N ALA A 554 16.70 -9.64 19.83
CA ALA A 554 18.06 -9.38 19.36
C ALA A 554 18.98 -10.56 19.67
N ASP A 555 19.75 -11.01 18.69
CA ASP A 555 20.78 -12.03 18.86
C ASP A 555 22.04 -11.38 19.42
N ILE A 556 22.27 -11.56 20.71
CA ILE A 556 23.32 -10.89 21.49
C ILE A 556 24.18 -11.95 22.18
N ARG A 557 25.51 -11.75 22.21
CA ARG A 557 26.43 -12.65 22.87
C ARG A 557 26.12 -12.77 24.36
N TRP A 558 26.40 -13.93 24.97
CA TRP A 558 26.08 -14.22 26.36
C TRP A 558 26.63 -13.19 27.35
N LYS A 559 27.86 -12.76 27.16
CA LYS A 559 28.57 -11.80 28.05
C LYS A 559 28.18 -10.33 27.82
N GLU A 560 27.35 -10.02 26.83
CA GLU A 560 26.87 -8.68 26.52
C GLU A 560 25.49 -8.45 27.15
N ILE A 561 25.17 -7.19 27.48
CA ILE A 561 23.85 -6.82 28.06
C ILE A 561 22.80 -6.88 26.98
N GLY A 562 21.61 -7.44 27.29
CA GLY A 562 20.46 -7.52 26.41
C GLY A 562 19.80 -6.14 26.13
N GLU A 563 18.76 -6.15 25.31
CA GLU A 563 17.91 -4.97 25.09
C GLU A 563 16.94 -4.78 26.26
N HIS A 564 16.79 -3.52 26.69
CA HIS A 564 15.84 -3.20 27.76
C HIS A 564 14.43 -2.98 27.19
N LEU A 565 13.41 -3.53 27.85
CA LEU A 565 12.01 -3.47 27.42
C LEU A 565 11.49 -2.04 27.20
N SER A 566 11.97 -1.05 27.94
CA SER A 566 11.57 0.35 27.76
C SER A 566 11.97 0.95 26.41
N GLN A 567 12.91 0.35 25.68
CA GLN A 567 13.30 0.82 24.36
C GLN A 567 12.20 0.60 23.31
N THR A 568 11.38 -0.41 23.52
CA THR A 568 10.34 -0.82 22.58
C THR A 568 8.92 -0.67 23.14
N ILE A 569 8.73 -0.86 24.46
CA ILE A 569 7.42 -0.77 25.11
C ILE A 569 7.23 0.62 25.73
N SER A 570 6.41 1.43 25.09
CA SER A 570 6.21 2.84 25.45
C SER A 570 5.58 3.08 26.83
N ASN A 571 4.90 2.08 27.39
CA ASN A 571 4.25 2.14 28.71
C ASN A 571 4.95 1.27 29.76
N PHE A 572 6.23 0.94 29.58
CA PHE A 572 7.04 0.26 30.58
C PHE A 572 7.58 1.31 31.59
N ASP A 573 7.22 1.16 32.87
CA ASP A 573 7.67 2.05 33.92
C ASP A 573 9.08 1.66 34.38
N THR A 574 9.92 2.63 34.78
CA THR A 574 11.28 2.39 35.29
C THR A 574 11.31 1.67 36.64
N LYS A 575 10.20 1.67 37.37
CA LYS A 575 10.03 0.94 38.65
C LYS A 575 9.39 -0.45 38.42
N GLU A 576 9.05 -0.79 37.18
CA GLU A 576 8.41 -2.04 36.83
C GLU A 576 9.45 -3.13 36.73
N GLU A 577 9.23 -4.24 37.46
CA GLU A 577 10.08 -5.40 37.43
C GLU A 577 9.40 -6.57 36.72
N VAL A 578 10.15 -7.36 36.00
CA VAL A 578 9.68 -8.65 35.47
C VAL A 578 9.70 -9.66 36.59
N ILE A 579 8.56 -10.27 36.88
CA ILE A 579 8.40 -11.22 38.00
C ILE A 579 8.30 -12.67 37.54
N TYR A 580 7.90 -12.88 36.27
CA TYR A 580 7.78 -14.21 35.69
C TYR A 580 7.96 -14.14 34.17
N ALA A 581 8.58 -15.16 33.62
CA ALA A 581 8.76 -15.33 32.16
C ALA A 581 8.48 -16.77 31.75
N GLU A 582 7.92 -16.99 30.59
CA GLU A 582 7.61 -18.31 30.07
C GLU A 582 7.72 -18.34 28.53
N LEU A 583 8.27 -19.45 27.99
CA LEU A 583 8.27 -19.79 26.58
C LEU A 583 7.08 -20.70 26.29
N LEU A 584 6.38 -20.40 25.20
CA LEU A 584 5.19 -21.13 24.77
C LEU A 584 5.31 -21.54 23.31
N ASP A 585 4.84 -22.75 22.99
CA ASP A 585 4.60 -23.19 21.62
C ASP A 585 3.20 -22.74 21.13
N SER A 586 2.24 -22.63 22.08
CA SER A 586 0.85 -22.28 21.78
C SER A 586 0.19 -21.58 22.98
N PHE A 587 -0.85 -20.79 22.70
CA PHE A 587 -1.67 -20.10 23.72
C PHE A 587 -2.96 -20.84 24.06
N GLU A 588 -3.24 -21.98 23.46
CA GLU A 588 -4.56 -22.66 23.53
C GLU A 588 -4.89 -23.19 24.91
N GLU A 589 -3.90 -23.76 25.63
CA GLU A 589 -4.12 -24.42 26.90
C GLU A 589 -3.30 -23.80 28.03
N GLY A 590 -3.87 -23.81 29.23
CA GLY A 590 -3.21 -23.41 30.47
C GLY A 590 -3.94 -22.27 31.18
N THR A 591 -3.68 -22.21 32.50
CA THR A 591 -4.22 -21.20 33.40
C THR A 591 -3.12 -20.75 34.36
N TYR A 592 -3.02 -19.46 34.57
CA TYR A 592 -2.14 -18.87 35.56
C TYR A 592 -2.94 -18.48 36.79
N PHE A 593 -2.28 -18.57 37.97
CA PHE A 593 -2.74 -17.79 39.10
C PHE A 593 -1.83 -16.56 39.30
N ALA A 594 -2.40 -15.50 39.81
CA ALA A 594 -1.66 -14.31 40.19
C ALA A 594 -2.13 -13.82 41.55
N ALA A 595 -1.15 -13.48 42.42
CA ALA A 595 -1.41 -12.94 43.76
C ALA A 595 -0.76 -11.57 43.93
N THR A 596 -1.45 -10.66 44.65
CA THR A 596 -0.92 -9.30 44.89
C THR A 596 -0.57 -9.09 46.34
N LYS A 597 0.31 -8.12 46.59
CA LYS A 597 0.76 -7.65 47.90
C LYS A 597 -0.41 -7.31 48.83
N LEU A 598 -1.47 -6.70 48.31
CA LEU A 598 -2.67 -6.33 49.09
C LEU A 598 -3.71 -7.45 49.16
N GLY A 599 -3.31 -8.70 48.91
CA GLY A 599 -4.09 -9.90 49.14
C GLY A 599 -5.22 -10.15 48.18
N GLN A 600 -5.06 -9.70 46.91
CA GLN A 600 -5.93 -10.15 45.82
C GLN A 600 -5.33 -11.37 45.14
N ILE A 601 -6.18 -12.27 44.64
CA ILE A 601 -5.81 -13.44 43.85
C ILE A 601 -6.78 -13.66 42.71
N LYS A 602 -6.31 -14.23 41.64
CA LYS A 602 -7.13 -14.60 40.48
C LYS A 602 -6.52 -15.75 39.70
N ARG A 603 -7.36 -16.41 38.94
CA ARG A 603 -6.95 -17.29 37.85
C ARG A 603 -7.25 -16.61 36.53
N VAL A 604 -6.42 -16.79 35.50
CA VAL A 604 -6.58 -16.23 34.14
C VAL A 604 -6.11 -17.27 33.13
N GLU A 605 -6.91 -17.44 32.05
CA GLU A 605 -6.59 -18.38 30.99
C GLU A 605 -5.46 -17.84 30.10
N ARG A 606 -4.56 -18.72 29.68
CA ARG A 606 -3.41 -18.38 28.81
C ARG A 606 -3.83 -17.75 27.50
N LYS A 607 -4.96 -18.19 26.90
CA LYS A 607 -5.50 -17.67 25.65
C LYS A 607 -5.79 -16.16 25.67
N GLU A 608 -6.04 -15.57 26.87
CA GLU A 608 -6.22 -14.12 27.02
C GLU A 608 -4.97 -13.30 26.62
N PHE A 609 -3.81 -13.95 26.49
CA PHE A 609 -2.51 -13.35 26.16
C PHE A 609 -2.05 -13.66 24.74
N SER A 610 -2.94 -14.17 23.87
CA SER A 610 -2.64 -14.33 22.45
C SER A 610 -2.16 -13.01 21.83
N PRO A 611 -1.30 -13.02 20.81
CA PRO A 611 -0.68 -11.82 20.26
C PRO A 611 -1.71 -10.76 19.84
N TRP A 612 -1.54 -9.53 20.30
CA TRP A 612 -2.40 -8.39 19.98
C TRP A 612 -1.74 -7.42 19.00
N ARG A 613 -2.51 -6.65 18.27
CA ARG A 613 -2.04 -5.80 17.17
C ARG A 613 -0.87 -4.85 17.54
N THR A 614 -0.83 -4.34 18.76
CA THR A 614 0.16 -3.35 19.21
C THR A 614 1.23 -3.95 20.12
N TYR A 615 1.43 -5.27 20.13
CA TYR A 615 2.35 -5.97 21.05
C TYR A 615 3.80 -5.47 20.96
N LYS A 616 4.21 -4.98 19.79
CA LYS A 616 5.59 -4.45 19.58
C LYS A 616 5.89 -3.19 20.39
N SER A 617 4.86 -2.41 20.72
CA SER A 617 5.02 -1.08 21.34
C SER A 617 4.26 -0.89 22.63
N LYS A 618 3.33 -1.79 23.00
CA LYS A 618 2.49 -1.67 24.19
C LYS A 618 2.30 -3.00 24.88
N SER A 619 2.45 -3.00 26.23
CA SER A 619 2.03 -4.10 27.10
C SER A 619 0.49 -4.14 27.26
N LEU A 620 -0.04 -5.29 27.69
CA LEU A 620 -1.42 -5.42 28.17
C LEU A 620 -1.47 -5.52 29.70
N LYS A 621 -2.59 -5.12 30.30
CA LYS A 621 -2.86 -5.39 31.71
C LYS A 621 -3.35 -6.84 31.87
N PHE A 622 -2.64 -7.65 32.69
CA PHE A 622 -3.11 -8.95 33.12
C PHE A 622 -3.73 -8.94 34.50
N ALA A 623 -3.42 -7.93 35.33
CA ALA A 623 -4.03 -7.72 36.63
C ALA A 623 -4.29 -6.24 36.89
N LYS A 624 -5.49 -5.92 37.38
CA LYS A 624 -5.82 -4.58 37.87
C LYS A 624 -5.45 -4.51 39.34
N LEU A 625 -4.44 -3.71 39.65
CA LEU A 625 -3.99 -3.46 41.01
C LEU A 625 -5.02 -2.63 41.78
N LYS A 626 -5.07 -2.79 43.09
CA LYS A 626 -6.06 -2.14 43.98
C LYS A 626 -5.80 -0.64 44.12
N ASN A 627 -4.55 -0.27 44.25
CA ASN A 627 -4.06 1.12 44.34
C ASN A 627 -2.57 1.13 43.90
N GLU A 628 -1.91 2.28 44.03
CA GLU A 628 -0.48 2.47 43.66
C GLU A 628 0.52 1.72 44.55
N ASP A 629 0.11 1.35 45.78
CA ASP A 629 0.95 0.59 46.69
C ASP A 629 0.88 -0.94 46.48
N ASP A 630 -0.06 -1.39 45.64
CA ASP A 630 -0.25 -2.79 45.33
C ASP A 630 0.68 -3.24 44.18
N GLN A 631 1.14 -4.46 44.25
CA GLN A 631 2.03 -5.08 43.28
C GLN A 631 1.67 -6.55 43.12
N VAL A 632 1.86 -7.12 41.97
CA VAL A 632 1.84 -8.56 41.79
C VAL A 632 3.12 -9.12 42.35
N ILE A 633 3.01 -10.04 43.33
CA ILE A 633 4.14 -10.64 44.03
C ILE A 633 4.42 -12.07 43.57
N ALA A 634 3.42 -12.74 42.99
CA ALA A 634 3.57 -14.10 42.49
C ALA A 634 2.65 -14.31 41.27
N LEU A 635 3.18 -15.01 40.28
CA LEU A 635 2.47 -15.55 39.15
C LEU A 635 3.13 -16.88 38.78
N ALA A 636 2.32 -17.89 38.53
CA ALA A 636 2.79 -19.19 38.05
C ALA A 636 1.66 -19.95 37.33
N PRO A 637 1.98 -20.89 36.40
CA PRO A 637 1.01 -21.81 35.87
C PRO A 637 0.49 -22.74 37.00
N ILE A 638 -0.78 -23.13 36.91
CA ILE A 638 -1.42 -23.97 37.89
C ILE A 638 -0.94 -25.40 37.68
N LYS A 639 -0.20 -25.95 38.70
CA LYS A 639 0.34 -27.31 38.68
C LYS A 639 -0.15 -28.16 39.85
N LEU A 640 -0.57 -27.55 40.97
CA LEU A 640 -1.04 -28.19 42.18
C LEU A 640 -2.38 -27.58 42.62
N ASP A 641 -3.08 -28.30 43.55
CA ASP A 641 -4.42 -27.91 44.00
C ASP A 641 -4.41 -26.87 45.12
N ASP A 642 -3.35 -26.80 45.92
CA ASP A 642 -3.29 -25.93 47.09
C ASP A 642 -2.37 -24.72 46.88
N VAL A 643 -2.81 -23.57 47.32
CA VAL A 643 -2.06 -22.30 47.34
C VAL A 643 -1.78 -21.92 48.78
N MET A 644 -0.52 -21.56 49.03
CA MET A 644 -0.06 -20.99 50.31
C MET A 644 0.25 -19.51 50.15
N LEU A 645 -0.31 -18.69 51.04
CA LEU A 645 0.03 -17.27 51.18
C LEU A 645 0.73 -17.04 52.51
N VAL A 646 1.81 -16.26 52.47
CA VAL A 646 2.55 -15.87 53.69
C VAL A 646 2.60 -14.36 53.80
N THR A 647 2.29 -13.82 55.00
CA THR A 647 2.26 -12.38 55.25
C THR A 647 3.49 -11.89 55.98
N LYS A 648 3.79 -10.61 55.90
CA LYS A 648 4.89 -9.91 56.55
C LYS A 648 4.85 -10.08 58.06
N ASN A 649 3.66 -10.06 58.63
CA ASN A 649 3.50 -10.26 60.11
C ASN A 649 3.50 -11.73 60.56
N GLY A 650 3.82 -12.68 59.67
CA GLY A 650 3.99 -14.09 59.98
C GLY A 650 2.67 -14.84 60.12
N TYR A 651 1.71 -14.57 59.26
CA TYR A 651 0.52 -15.41 59.08
C TYR A 651 0.66 -16.21 57.77
N ALA A 652 0.28 -17.48 57.80
CA ALA A 652 0.21 -18.34 56.65
C ALA A 652 -1.23 -18.87 56.45
N LEU A 653 -1.73 -18.79 55.24
CA LEU A 653 -3.05 -19.29 54.83
C LEU A 653 -2.92 -20.26 53.66
N ARG A 654 -3.46 -21.45 53.80
CA ARG A 654 -3.51 -22.47 52.77
C ARG A 654 -4.97 -22.74 52.39
N PHE A 655 -5.26 -22.77 51.10
CA PHE A 655 -6.57 -23.04 50.55
C PHE A 655 -6.49 -23.67 49.17
N ASN A 656 -7.57 -24.32 48.73
CA ASN A 656 -7.62 -24.94 47.40
C ASN A 656 -7.79 -23.87 46.29
N ILE A 657 -7.02 -23.98 45.21
CA ILE A 657 -7.04 -23.03 44.07
C ILE A 657 -8.40 -22.94 43.39
N GLU A 658 -9.22 -24.01 43.44
CA GLU A 658 -10.55 -24.02 42.85
C GLU A 658 -11.51 -23.00 43.49
N GLU A 659 -11.23 -22.54 44.71
CA GLU A 659 -11.98 -21.44 45.33
C GLU A 659 -11.73 -20.10 44.64
N VAL A 660 -10.71 -20.01 43.77
CA VAL A 660 -10.38 -18.80 43.03
C VAL A 660 -11.02 -18.85 41.67
N PRO A 661 -11.93 -17.91 41.29
CA PRO A 661 -12.55 -17.93 39.99
C PRO A 661 -11.58 -17.64 38.88
N VAL A 662 -11.80 -18.26 37.70
CA VAL A 662 -11.18 -17.89 36.43
C VAL A 662 -11.85 -16.63 35.92
N ILE A 663 -11.12 -15.56 35.74
CA ILE A 663 -11.67 -14.25 35.34
C ILE A 663 -10.75 -13.58 34.30
N GLY A 664 -11.34 -12.71 33.50
CA GLY A 664 -10.63 -12.03 32.42
C GLY A 664 -9.41 -11.22 32.85
N ALA A 665 -8.46 -11.05 31.95
CA ALA A 665 -7.15 -10.43 32.20
C ALA A 665 -7.25 -9.06 32.91
N LYS A 666 -8.22 -8.22 32.57
CA LYS A 666 -8.36 -6.87 33.15
C LYS A 666 -9.01 -6.78 34.53
N ALA A 667 -9.41 -7.90 35.11
CA ALA A 667 -10.07 -7.93 36.43
C ALA A 667 -9.06 -7.82 37.57
N ALA A 668 -9.48 -7.25 38.70
CA ALA A 668 -8.62 -7.08 39.89
C ALA A 668 -8.40 -8.37 40.69
N GLY A 669 -9.26 -9.35 40.50
CA GLY A 669 -9.21 -10.57 41.33
C GLY A 669 -10.22 -10.54 42.49
N VAL A 670 -10.10 -11.57 43.36
CA VAL A 670 -10.91 -11.75 44.54
C VAL A 670 -10.01 -11.69 45.80
N LYS A 671 -10.58 -11.39 46.94
CA LYS A 671 -9.85 -11.37 48.21
C LYS A 671 -9.30 -12.77 48.54
N ALA A 672 -8.01 -12.91 48.66
CA ALA A 672 -7.33 -14.16 48.97
C ALA A 672 -7.22 -14.37 50.49
N ILE A 673 -6.80 -13.31 51.22
CA ILE A 673 -6.51 -13.35 52.67
C ILE A 673 -7.03 -12.09 53.36
N ASN A 674 -7.34 -12.16 54.67
CA ASN A 674 -7.76 -11.04 55.49
C ASN A 674 -6.56 -10.41 56.19
N LEU A 675 -5.96 -9.38 55.60
CA LEU A 675 -4.66 -8.81 55.99
C LEU A 675 -4.67 -7.98 57.29
N LYS A 676 -5.76 -7.27 57.65
CA LYS A 676 -5.79 -6.40 58.85
C LYS A 676 -4.56 -5.50 59.03
N LYS A 677 -4.15 -4.71 58.03
CA LYS A 677 -2.94 -3.87 57.98
C LYS A 677 -1.62 -4.68 57.90
N ASP A 678 -1.61 -5.73 57.14
CA ASP A 678 -0.45 -6.56 56.78
C ASP A 678 -0.30 -6.62 55.24
N ASP A 679 0.82 -7.15 54.75
CA ASP A 679 1.10 -7.36 53.32
C ASP A 679 1.37 -8.84 53.09
N VAL A 680 0.95 -9.36 51.95
CA VAL A 680 1.39 -10.67 51.44
C VAL A 680 2.80 -10.55 50.92
N LEU A 681 3.70 -11.41 51.32
CA LEU A 681 5.09 -11.45 50.87
C LEU A 681 5.37 -12.54 49.86
N ALA A 682 4.70 -13.68 50.02
CA ALA A 682 4.89 -14.83 49.15
C ALA A 682 3.56 -15.54 48.86
N ALA A 683 3.46 -16.06 47.67
CA ALA A 683 2.39 -16.97 47.26
C ALA A 683 3.00 -18.08 46.41
N ALA A 684 2.66 -19.33 46.71
CA ALA A 684 3.18 -20.49 45.98
C ALA A 684 2.19 -21.64 45.99
N PHE A 685 2.27 -22.52 45.01
CA PHE A 685 1.66 -23.85 45.08
C PHE A 685 2.43 -24.74 46.00
N ILE A 686 1.74 -25.58 46.77
CA ILE A 686 2.40 -26.37 47.79
C ILE A 686 1.65 -27.70 47.99
N ALA A 687 2.40 -28.78 48.15
CA ALA A 687 1.86 -30.11 48.52
C ALA A 687 1.97 -30.39 50.03
N ASN A 688 1.22 -31.35 50.55
CA ASN A 688 1.31 -31.74 51.96
C ASN A 688 2.69 -32.27 52.37
N THR A 689 3.45 -32.79 51.43
CA THR A 689 4.80 -33.34 51.62
C THR A 689 5.88 -32.28 51.67
N ASP A 690 5.56 -31.05 51.29
CA ASP A 690 6.50 -29.95 51.25
C ASP A 690 6.75 -29.36 52.62
N SER A 691 7.81 -28.51 52.68
CA SER A 691 8.08 -27.68 53.84
C SER A 691 8.02 -26.22 53.40
N LEU A 692 7.79 -25.34 54.36
CA LEU A 692 7.82 -23.89 54.19
C LEU A 692 9.04 -23.33 54.87
N TYR A 693 9.92 -22.61 54.16
CA TYR A 693 10.97 -21.80 54.82
C TYR A 693 10.46 -20.37 55.07
N LEU A 694 10.94 -19.80 56.14
CA LEU A 694 10.66 -18.42 56.55
C LEU A 694 11.98 -17.77 56.96
N LEU A 695 12.37 -16.69 56.30
CA LEU A 695 13.49 -15.82 56.68
C LEU A 695 12.92 -14.51 57.23
N THR A 696 13.39 -14.07 58.37
CA THR A 696 12.96 -12.80 58.97
C THR A 696 13.94 -11.67 58.65
N GLN A 697 13.48 -10.43 58.72
CA GLN A 697 14.30 -9.21 58.51
C GLN A 697 15.53 -9.14 59.44
N ARG A 698 15.49 -9.86 60.54
CA ARG A 698 16.59 -9.95 61.50
C ARG A 698 17.55 -11.11 61.21
N GLY A 699 17.44 -11.77 60.08
CA GLY A 699 18.31 -12.89 59.69
C GLY A 699 18.04 -14.21 60.46
N SER A 700 16.88 -14.37 61.09
CA SER A 700 16.46 -15.64 61.65
C SER A 700 15.73 -16.44 60.60
N ILE A 701 16.10 -17.70 60.39
CA ILE A 701 15.51 -18.63 59.39
C ILE A 701 14.97 -19.87 60.12
N LYS A 702 13.90 -20.42 59.56
CA LYS A 702 13.37 -21.73 59.94
C LYS A 702 12.75 -22.45 58.71
N ARG A 703 12.63 -23.77 58.87
CA ARG A 703 11.84 -24.64 57.98
C ARG A 703 10.76 -25.33 58.84
N MET A 704 9.53 -25.38 58.32
CA MET A 704 8.40 -26.03 58.98
C MET A 704 7.62 -26.91 58.04
N ALA A 705 6.93 -27.94 58.53
CA ALA A 705 6.07 -28.80 57.69
C ALA A 705 4.84 -28.04 57.24
N VAL A 706 4.48 -28.16 55.95
CA VAL A 706 3.23 -27.60 55.38
C VAL A 706 2.01 -28.29 56.03
N ALA A 707 2.12 -29.54 56.40
CA ALA A 707 1.07 -30.28 57.10
C ALA A 707 0.59 -29.60 58.41
N ASP A 708 1.42 -28.77 59.06
CA ASP A 708 1.06 -27.98 60.23
C ASP A 708 0.11 -26.81 59.91
N ILE A 709 -0.16 -26.57 58.65
CA ILE A 709 -1.09 -25.53 58.14
C ILE A 709 -2.23 -26.22 57.40
N PRO A 710 -3.39 -26.41 58.06
CA PRO A 710 -4.53 -27.08 57.43
C PRO A 710 -5.09 -26.25 56.27
N VAL A 711 -5.64 -26.94 55.28
CA VAL A 711 -6.40 -26.33 54.22
C VAL A 711 -7.68 -25.71 54.81
N THR A 712 -7.89 -24.45 54.55
CA THR A 712 -9.04 -23.68 55.02
C THR A 712 -9.64 -22.86 53.87
N SER A 713 -10.78 -22.23 54.12
CA SER A 713 -11.38 -21.38 53.10
C SER A 713 -10.58 -20.10 52.83
N ARG A 714 -10.56 -19.64 51.59
CA ARG A 714 -10.06 -18.35 51.13
C ARG A 714 -10.66 -17.20 51.98
N ALA A 715 -9.97 -16.06 52.02
CA ALA A 715 -10.34 -14.83 52.72
C ALA A 715 -10.34 -14.93 54.27
N ASN A 716 -9.85 -16.03 54.84
CA ASN A 716 -9.51 -16.12 56.26
C ASN A 716 -8.21 -15.36 56.55
N ARG A 717 -7.84 -15.19 57.86
CA ARG A 717 -6.61 -14.54 58.29
C ARG A 717 -5.39 -15.46 58.18
N GLY A 718 -5.60 -16.73 58.17
CA GLY A 718 -4.56 -17.74 58.29
C GLY A 718 -4.08 -17.97 59.73
N LEU A 719 -3.10 -18.88 59.87
CA LEU A 719 -2.50 -19.24 61.13
C LEU A 719 -1.20 -18.49 61.37
N GLN A 720 -0.90 -18.13 62.61
CA GLN A 720 0.35 -17.51 62.99
C GLN A 720 1.48 -18.54 62.88
N VAL A 721 2.55 -18.15 62.16
CA VAL A 721 3.72 -19.01 61.92
C VAL A 721 5.02 -18.41 62.45
N LEU A 722 4.96 -17.26 63.14
CA LEU A 722 6.03 -16.66 63.91
C LEU A 722 5.49 -16.31 65.29
N ARG A 723 6.34 -16.45 66.34
CA ARG A 723 6.02 -15.97 67.68
C ARG A 723 6.11 -14.44 67.69
N GLU A 724 5.05 -13.78 68.10
CA GLU A 724 5.07 -12.33 68.30
C GLU A 724 5.87 -12.00 69.63
N LEU A 725 6.89 -11.13 69.48
CA LEU A 725 7.66 -10.62 70.57
C LEU A 725 7.25 -9.17 70.83
N LYS A 726 7.12 -8.84 72.16
CA LYS A 726 6.76 -7.48 72.59
C LYS A 726 7.85 -6.44 72.26
N THR A 727 9.10 -6.88 72.25
CA THR A 727 10.26 -6.06 71.91
C THR A 727 11.02 -6.73 70.79
N LYS A 728 11.42 -5.92 69.74
CA LYS A 728 12.13 -6.38 68.55
C LYS A 728 11.41 -7.54 67.87
N PRO A 729 10.19 -7.33 67.35
CA PRO A 729 9.41 -8.38 66.73
C PRO A 729 10.11 -8.88 65.46
N HIS A 730 9.92 -10.17 65.14
CA HIS A 730 10.32 -10.74 63.88
C HIS A 730 9.23 -10.44 62.80
N ARG A 731 9.66 -10.10 61.62
CA ARG A 731 8.80 -9.93 60.45
C ARG A 731 9.34 -10.77 59.32
N VAL A 732 8.52 -11.43 58.59
CA VAL A 732 8.94 -12.21 57.42
C VAL A 732 9.55 -11.27 56.40
N PHE A 733 10.73 -11.62 55.94
CA PHE A 733 11.42 -10.93 54.83
C PHE A 733 11.33 -11.71 53.53
N ALA A 734 11.52 -13.04 53.59
CA ALA A 734 11.34 -13.97 52.48
C ALA A 734 10.70 -15.27 52.99
N ALA A 735 9.89 -15.87 52.14
CA ALA A 735 9.25 -17.17 52.39
C ALA A 735 9.02 -17.91 51.07
N GLY A 736 9.02 -19.22 51.12
CA GLY A 736 8.72 -20.03 49.94
C GLY A 736 8.69 -21.52 50.27
N PRO A 737 8.26 -22.34 49.30
CA PRO A 737 8.25 -23.79 49.48
C PRO A 737 9.66 -24.36 49.47
N VAL A 738 9.86 -25.44 50.22
CA VAL A 738 10.98 -26.36 50.10
C VAL A 738 10.34 -27.70 49.70
N TYR A 739 10.52 -28.09 48.48
CA TYR A 739 9.83 -29.25 47.90
C TYR A 739 10.38 -30.57 48.42
N GLY A 740 9.52 -31.46 48.87
CA GLY A 740 9.87 -32.75 49.45
C GLY A 740 10.13 -33.88 48.47
N GLN A 741 9.61 -33.74 47.26
CA GLN A 741 9.89 -34.57 46.06
C GLN A 741 10.17 -33.67 44.91
N ALA A 742 10.95 -34.15 43.92
CA ALA A 742 11.16 -33.43 42.67
C ALA A 742 9.80 -33.22 41.98
N VAL A 743 9.25 -32.04 42.16
CA VAL A 743 8.21 -31.54 41.28
C VAL A 743 8.97 -30.92 40.13
N ASP A 744 8.75 -31.44 38.91
CA ASP A 744 9.28 -30.83 37.66
C ASP A 744 8.86 -29.37 37.60
N PHE A 745 9.61 -28.52 38.22
CA PHE A 745 9.65 -27.11 37.91
C PHE A 745 10.84 -26.91 36.97
N ASP A 746 10.58 -27.16 35.69
CA ASP A 746 11.46 -26.79 34.59
C ASP A 746 11.64 -25.26 34.57
N LEU A 747 12.46 -24.74 35.46
CA LEU A 747 13.04 -23.42 35.34
C LEU A 747 14.49 -23.48 34.83
N PHE A 748 15.20 -24.63 34.96
CA PHE A 748 16.61 -24.68 34.63
C PHE A 748 17.16 -26.01 34.08
N THR A 749 16.40 -27.11 33.90
CA THR A 749 17.00 -28.36 33.39
C THR A 749 16.09 -29.18 32.53
N THR A 750 16.58 -29.54 31.36
CA THR A 750 16.16 -30.65 30.47
C THR A 750 16.92 -31.91 30.92
N GLU A 751 16.62 -32.51 32.03
CA GLU A 751 16.92 -33.90 32.35
C GLU A 751 16.71 -34.14 33.86
N ALA A 752 16.02 -35.23 34.19
CA ALA A 752 15.79 -35.67 35.52
C ALA A 752 17.12 -35.96 36.24
N GLU A 753 17.62 -34.97 37.00
CA GLU A 753 18.62 -35.18 37.99
C GLU A 753 18.17 -34.62 39.32
N SER A 754 17.86 -35.58 40.25
CA SER A 754 18.00 -35.52 41.70
C SER A 754 17.69 -34.19 42.41
N SER A 755 16.85 -34.24 43.45
CA SER A 755 16.72 -33.31 44.58
C SER A 755 17.88 -32.34 44.77
N GLU A 756 18.13 -31.43 43.88
CA GLU A 756 19.21 -30.47 43.97
C GLU A 756 18.84 -29.26 44.83
N LYS A 757 19.78 -28.99 45.66
CA LYS A 757 19.95 -28.01 46.68
C LYS A 757 19.28 -26.67 46.37
N GLN A 758 18.10 -26.42 46.97
CA GLN A 758 17.55 -25.06 47.00
C GLN A 758 18.43 -24.20 47.91
N ILE A 759 19.33 -23.43 47.29
CA ILE A 759 20.26 -22.54 48.01
C ILE A 759 19.65 -21.15 48.08
N LEU A 760 19.36 -20.69 49.28
CA LEU A 760 18.93 -19.32 49.55
C LEU A 760 20.17 -18.44 49.76
N GLN A 761 20.35 -17.47 48.87
CA GLN A 761 21.33 -16.40 49.05
C GLN A 761 20.72 -15.26 49.83
N VAL A 762 21.42 -14.82 50.87
CA VAL A 762 21.01 -13.70 51.72
C VAL A 762 22.16 -12.69 51.80
N LEU A 763 21.83 -11.43 51.50
CA LEU A 763 22.74 -10.31 51.63
C LEU A 763 22.28 -9.43 52.81
N SER A 764 23.20 -9.10 53.74
CA SER A 764 22.89 -8.17 54.82
C SER A 764 23.05 -6.70 54.36
N ASN A 765 22.52 -5.78 55.16
CA ASN A 765 22.66 -4.35 54.99
C ASN A 765 24.11 -3.84 55.16
N LYS A 766 25.02 -4.68 55.67
CA LYS A 766 26.47 -4.41 55.78
C LYS A 766 27.28 -5.04 54.62
N GLY A 767 26.61 -5.69 53.68
CA GLY A 767 27.25 -6.31 52.52
C GLY A 767 27.78 -7.72 52.73
N THR A 768 27.44 -8.38 53.83
CA THR A 768 27.82 -9.78 54.09
C THR A 768 26.86 -10.72 53.34
N ALA A 769 27.40 -11.63 52.56
CA ALA A 769 26.64 -12.65 51.83
C ALA A 769 26.64 -14.00 52.58
N TYR A 770 25.50 -14.63 52.63
CA TYR A 770 25.29 -15.95 53.20
C TYR A 770 24.62 -16.87 52.22
N GLU A 771 25.05 -18.12 52.12
CA GLU A 771 24.44 -19.18 51.34
C GLU A 771 23.88 -20.25 52.28
N ILE A 772 22.59 -20.56 52.11
CA ILE A 772 21.87 -21.49 52.98
C ILE A 772 21.21 -22.57 52.14
N ASN A 773 21.59 -23.81 52.29
CA ASN A 773 20.86 -24.92 51.71
C ASN A 773 19.58 -25.17 52.56
N LEU A 774 18.44 -24.89 51.92
CA LEU A 774 17.13 -25.00 52.61
C LEU A 774 16.79 -26.45 53.06
N ALA A 775 17.33 -27.43 52.37
CA ALA A 775 17.12 -28.84 52.69
C ALA A 775 17.81 -29.25 53.99
N ASP A 776 18.92 -28.59 54.36
CA ASP A 776 19.72 -28.91 55.56
C ASP A 776 19.10 -28.31 56.82
N LEU A 777 18.12 -27.42 56.72
CA LEU A 777 17.41 -26.87 57.86
C LEU A 777 16.54 -27.93 58.52
N SER A 778 16.70 -28.13 59.84
CA SER A 778 15.81 -29.00 60.62
C SER A 778 14.40 -28.43 60.70
N LEU A 779 13.40 -29.30 60.71
CA LEU A 779 12.00 -28.90 60.89
C LEU A 779 11.82 -28.27 62.30
N SER A 780 11.16 -27.13 62.30
CA SER A 780 10.86 -26.34 63.51
C SER A 780 9.35 -26.33 63.75
N GLU A 781 8.97 -26.14 65.05
CA GLU A 781 7.56 -25.90 65.38
C GLU A 781 6.97 -24.70 64.71
N ARG A 782 5.67 -24.76 64.33
CA ARG A 782 4.92 -23.73 63.60
C ARG A 782 5.10 -22.32 64.22
N THR A 783 5.09 -22.17 65.54
CA THR A 783 5.14 -20.86 66.23
C THR A 783 6.55 -20.43 66.66
N SER A 784 7.62 -21.16 66.31
CA SER A 784 8.98 -20.74 66.55
C SER A 784 9.44 -19.58 65.69
N ASN A 785 10.45 -18.82 66.11
CA ASN A 785 11.05 -17.75 65.25
C ASN A 785 12.29 -18.25 64.50
N GLY A 786 12.61 -19.53 64.57
CA GLY A 786 13.79 -20.12 63.94
C GLY A 786 15.11 -19.73 64.66
N SER A 787 16.22 -20.05 63.99
CA SER A 787 17.57 -19.74 64.41
C SER A 787 18.20 -18.67 63.54
N PHE A 788 19.08 -17.86 64.01
CA PHE A 788 19.87 -16.95 63.27
C PHE A 788 20.78 -17.70 62.29
N ILE A 789 20.90 -17.19 61.04
CA ILE A 789 21.73 -17.79 59.98
C ILE A 789 23.24 -17.75 60.36
N SER A 790 23.63 -16.78 61.21
CA SER A 790 24.97 -16.62 61.72
C SER A 790 24.91 -15.76 63.02
N ASP A 791 25.86 -15.88 63.86
CA ASP A 791 25.99 -15.05 65.08
C ASP A 791 26.17 -13.57 64.72
N THR A 792 26.83 -13.28 63.59
CA THR A 792 27.07 -11.91 63.11
C THR A 792 25.82 -11.22 62.57
N ILE A 793 24.86 -11.95 62.02
CA ILE A 793 23.64 -11.36 61.44
C ILE A 793 22.66 -10.87 62.51
N SER A 794 22.81 -11.30 63.78
CA SER A 794 21.95 -10.84 64.87
C SER A 794 21.98 -9.32 65.09
N ASP A 795 23.08 -8.65 64.67
CA ASP A 795 23.30 -7.19 64.68
C ASP A 795 23.16 -6.51 63.35
N GLU A 796 22.68 -7.23 62.31
CA GLU A 796 22.46 -6.76 60.96
C GLU A 796 20.99 -6.95 60.61
N GLU A 797 20.58 -6.36 59.50
CA GLU A 797 19.27 -6.61 58.85
C GLU A 797 19.46 -7.22 57.48
N VAL A 798 18.53 -8.06 57.08
CA VAL A 798 18.49 -8.62 55.72
C VAL A 798 18.16 -7.54 54.75
N PHE A 799 19.03 -7.36 53.77
CA PHE A 799 18.85 -6.40 52.68
C PHE A 799 18.23 -7.05 51.43
N SER A 800 18.70 -8.22 51.05
CA SER A 800 18.10 -9.00 49.97
C SER A 800 18.17 -10.50 50.22
N ALA A 801 17.22 -11.26 49.68
CA ALA A 801 17.21 -12.71 49.73
C ALA A 801 16.53 -13.27 48.45
N TYR A 802 17.16 -14.33 47.89
CA TYR A 802 16.60 -15.02 46.71
C TYR A 802 17.14 -16.44 46.61
N ILE A 803 16.41 -17.33 45.95
CA ILE A 803 16.87 -18.69 45.65
C ILE A 803 17.76 -18.63 44.40
N LYS A 804 18.96 -19.26 44.54
CA LYS A 804 19.93 -19.37 43.42
C LYS A 804 19.55 -20.55 42.51
#